data_27744c6ba7b005a58ff81e586f8094b6
#
_entry.id   27744c6ba7b005a58ff81e586f8094b6
#
_cell.length_a   1.000
_cell.length_b   1.000
_cell.length_c   1.000
_cell.angle_alpha   90.00
_cell.angle_beta   90.00
_cell.angle_gamma   90.00
#
_symmetry.space_group_name_H-M   'P 1'
#
loop_
_entity.id
_entity.type
_entity.pdbx_description
1 polymer ?
#
loop_
_entity_poly.entity_id
_entity_poly.type
_entity_poly.pdbx_seq_one_letter_code
_entity_poly.pdbx_strand_id
1 'polypeptide(L)'
;MREISARSAGRLLTGAMLAAAALHSPLRAQQRQDPALLTVERIFGSRDFAGARFGPVRWLDDSTYTALEPATGGKGSDLVRIDAATGRRSVLVSSAHLTPKGRTDPLEVEEYEWSADHSRLLLFTNSERVWRENTRGDFWVLTIASGKLSKLGGPAAKPSTLQFAKFAPDGRRVAYVREHNLYTESLADDRITPLTRDGSTTTINGTFDWVYEEELYLRDGFRWSPDGSRIAYWQLDAKGVRDFLLINNTDSLYSFVTPVQYPKAGTTNSAARVGVVRAIGGPTTWLAIPGDPRNNYIARLDWAASSNELTVQQLNRRQTVNTLFFADARTGRARPVLVERDSAWIDIYDDHVGYGPGPSLHWLEGGASFVWLSERDGWRHAYQVQRDGTMRLITRGAFDVMKVVRIDLKSGWLYYYASPTNATQLFLWRTRLDGSGAPEQLTPASANGTHDYDLSTNGSYAIHAYSSWGTPWVIELVRLPQHTVARTLASGEALASRLGALKQGRHEFFQVDVGGGTKLDAWMMYPPDFDPSKKYPIFFFVYGEPASQTVIDSYGGANWLWHLMLTQQGYIVASVDNRGTPGPRGRDWRKAVINQIGSLRVHDQSEAARVIARRPYIDSTRVGVWGWSGGGSSTLLLMFRASDVYKVGLSVAPVADVRNYDTIYQERYVGLPTTDSAAYRDASAINFVSGLKGDLLVVHGSGDDNVHYQGTEQLVNALVAANKPFQMMEYPNRTHGIFEGAGTRTHLYNLLTRYLREHLPAGPRAAGPVPH
;
A
#
# COMPACT_ATOMS: atom_id res chain seq x y z
N MET A 1 -53.11 -19.43 11.90
CA MET A 1 -54.48 -19.81 11.62
C MET A 1 -54.90 -19.23 10.28
N ARG A 2 -55.16 -20.15 9.33
CA ARG A 2 -56.08 -20.08 8.17
C ARG A 2 -56.02 -18.82 7.28
N GLU A 3 -55.46 -18.89 6.06
CA GLU A 3 -56.06 -19.47 4.81
C GLU A 3 -57.48 -19.00 4.49
N ILE A 4 -57.67 -18.47 3.30
CA ILE A 4 -58.67 -18.76 2.27
C ILE A 4 -58.56 -17.64 1.23
N SER A 5 -58.04 -17.81 0.05
CA SER A 5 -58.44 -18.44 -1.24
C SER A 5 -59.62 -17.72 -1.94
N ALA A 6 -59.35 -17.09 -3.06
CA ALA A 6 -59.58 -17.48 -4.46
C ALA A 6 -60.90 -17.09 -5.13
N ARG A 7 -60.74 -16.66 -6.42
CA ARG A 7 -61.65 -16.75 -7.59
C ARG A 7 -62.84 -15.77 -7.68
N SER A 8 -63.22 -15.20 -8.78
CA SER A 8 -63.04 -15.40 -10.23
C SER A 8 -63.80 -14.34 -11.02
N ALA A 9 -63.27 -13.99 -12.17
CA ALA A 9 -63.85 -13.75 -13.46
C ALA A 9 -65.23 -13.04 -13.64
N GLY A 10 -65.25 -12.13 -14.63
CA GLY A 10 -66.49 -11.70 -15.33
C GLY A 10 -66.23 -10.53 -16.30
N ARG A 11 -66.32 -10.84 -17.57
CA ARG A 11 -66.26 -9.94 -18.73
C ARG A 11 -67.45 -8.95 -18.74
N LEU A 12 -67.25 -7.73 -19.33
CA LEU A 12 -68.04 -7.33 -20.56
C LEU A 12 -67.53 -5.96 -21.08
N LEU A 13 -67.43 -5.88 -22.38
CA LEU A 13 -67.09 -4.76 -23.24
C LEU A 13 -68.11 -3.61 -23.11
N THR A 14 -67.67 -2.36 -23.25
CA THR A 14 -68.30 -1.36 -24.13
C THR A 14 -67.30 -0.26 -24.47
N GLY A 15 -67.21 0.07 -25.75
CA GLY A 15 -66.27 1.00 -26.31
C GLY A 15 -66.68 2.47 -26.15
N ALA A 16 -65.68 3.34 -26.10
CA ALA A 16 -65.80 4.74 -26.49
C ALA A 16 -64.45 5.19 -27.05
N MET A 17 -64.45 5.56 -28.32
CA MET A 17 -63.32 6.26 -28.97
C MET A 17 -63.08 7.61 -28.28
N LEU A 18 -61.86 7.86 -27.88
CA LEU A 18 -61.35 9.20 -27.59
C LEU A 18 -59.96 9.35 -28.23
N ALA A 19 -59.83 10.38 -29.04
CA ALA A 19 -58.67 10.70 -29.84
C ALA A 19 -57.39 10.82 -28.99
N ALA A 20 -56.41 9.98 -29.28
CA ALA A 20 -55.05 10.10 -28.71
C ALA A 20 -54.31 11.23 -29.45
N ALA A 21 -54.18 12.40 -28.81
CA ALA A 21 -53.17 13.38 -29.15
C ALA A 21 -51.82 12.77 -28.74
N ALA A 22 -51.06 12.28 -29.71
CA ALA A 22 -49.69 11.83 -29.52
C ALA A 22 -48.82 13.04 -29.14
N LEU A 23 -48.58 13.21 -27.83
CA LEU A 23 -47.50 14.01 -27.31
C LEU A 23 -46.18 13.30 -27.68
N HIS A 24 -45.60 13.69 -28.79
CA HIS A 24 -44.21 13.38 -29.11
C HIS A 24 -43.32 14.12 -28.11
N SER A 25 -43.01 13.48 -27.00
CA SER A 25 -41.83 13.84 -26.24
C SER A 25 -40.64 13.63 -27.17
N PRO A 26 -39.81 14.65 -27.42
CA PRO A 26 -38.59 14.42 -28.17
C PRO A 26 -37.72 13.47 -27.34
N LEU A 27 -37.58 12.23 -27.80
CA LEU A 27 -36.46 11.39 -27.42
C LEU A 27 -35.23 12.25 -27.60
N ARG A 28 -34.67 12.75 -26.49
CA ARG A 28 -33.32 13.32 -26.50
C ARG A 28 -32.45 12.21 -27.06
N ALA A 29 -32.06 12.35 -28.31
CA ALA A 29 -31.00 11.55 -28.88
C ALA A 29 -29.85 11.63 -27.90
N GLN A 30 -29.52 10.53 -27.24
CA GLN A 30 -28.26 10.43 -26.52
C GLN A 30 -27.18 10.78 -27.54
N GLN A 31 -26.65 11.99 -27.48
CA GLN A 31 -25.45 12.34 -28.23
C GLN A 31 -24.46 11.24 -27.93
N ARG A 32 -24.07 10.46 -28.96
CA ARG A 32 -22.97 9.51 -28.80
C ARG A 32 -21.81 10.29 -28.28
N GLN A 33 -21.46 10.05 -27.01
CA GLN A 33 -20.27 10.64 -26.40
C GLN A 33 -19.06 10.28 -27.27
N ASP A 34 -18.23 11.26 -27.56
CA ASP A 34 -16.98 11.04 -28.28
C ASP A 34 -16.15 10.00 -27.51
N PRO A 35 -15.85 8.83 -28.08
CA PRO A 35 -15.11 7.76 -27.39
C PRO A 35 -13.69 8.16 -27.05
N ALA A 36 -13.15 9.24 -27.63
CA ALA A 36 -11.85 9.79 -27.28
C ALA A 36 -11.87 10.64 -26.00
N LEU A 37 -13.07 10.95 -25.46
CA LEU A 37 -13.22 11.71 -24.22
C LEU A 37 -13.51 10.76 -23.02
N LEU A 38 -12.95 11.12 -21.89
CA LEU A 38 -13.18 10.42 -20.62
C LEU A 38 -14.38 11.01 -19.88
N THR A 39 -15.07 10.13 -19.14
CA THR A 39 -16.07 10.51 -18.14
C THR A 39 -15.78 9.76 -16.85
N VAL A 40 -16.29 10.26 -15.74
CA VAL A 40 -16.15 9.60 -14.43
C VAL A 40 -16.74 8.19 -14.47
N GLU A 41 -17.87 7.99 -15.16
CA GLU A 41 -18.53 6.67 -15.32
C GLU A 41 -17.63 5.67 -16.07
N ARG A 42 -16.92 6.12 -17.12
CA ARG A 42 -15.98 5.24 -17.85
C ARG A 42 -14.78 4.87 -16.99
N ILE A 43 -14.29 5.79 -16.15
CA ILE A 43 -13.09 5.56 -15.33
C ILE A 43 -13.41 4.68 -14.11
N PHE A 44 -14.48 5.03 -13.38
CA PHE A 44 -14.77 4.46 -12.05
C PHE A 44 -16.00 3.54 -12.03
N GLY A 45 -16.89 3.66 -13.00
CA GLY A 45 -18.14 2.89 -13.09
C GLY A 45 -18.12 1.74 -14.10
N SER A 46 -17.00 1.57 -14.85
CA SER A 46 -16.87 0.51 -15.83
C SER A 46 -15.55 -0.26 -15.68
N ARG A 47 -15.33 -1.26 -16.54
CA ARG A 47 -14.07 -1.99 -16.67
C ARG A 47 -13.28 -1.60 -17.93
N ASP A 48 -13.62 -0.47 -18.57
CA ASP A 48 -13.00 -0.02 -19.80
C ASP A 48 -11.48 0.06 -19.72
N PHE A 49 -10.94 0.44 -18.57
CA PHE A 49 -9.52 0.63 -18.34
C PHE A 49 -8.91 -0.42 -17.39
N ALA A 50 -9.56 -1.60 -17.28
CA ALA A 50 -8.97 -2.71 -16.54
C ALA A 50 -7.70 -3.22 -17.25
N GLY A 51 -6.61 -3.32 -16.52
CA GLY A 51 -5.34 -3.90 -16.99
C GLY A 51 -5.37 -5.42 -17.08
N ALA A 52 -4.41 -5.98 -17.79
CA ALA A 52 -4.15 -7.40 -17.77
C ALA A 52 -3.63 -7.83 -16.39
N ARG A 53 -3.95 -9.06 -15.99
CA ARG A 53 -3.46 -9.68 -14.75
C ARG A 53 -2.63 -10.90 -15.09
N PHE A 54 -1.62 -11.16 -14.29
CA PHE A 54 -0.80 -12.35 -14.36
C PHE A 54 -0.39 -12.76 -12.94
N GLY A 55 -0.47 -14.04 -12.64
CA GLY A 55 -0.15 -14.55 -11.31
C GLY A 55 -1.39 -14.94 -10.49
N PRO A 56 -1.19 -15.38 -9.23
CA PRO A 56 0.10 -15.47 -8.52
C PRO A 56 1.07 -16.48 -9.12
N VAL A 57 2.37 -16.20 -8.95
CA VAL A 57 3.46 -17.00 -9.50
C VAL A 57 4.41 -17.42 -8.39
N ARG A 58 5.01 -18.62 -8.50
CA ARG A 58 6.05 -19.10 -7.57
C ARG A 58 7.16 -19.83 -8.34
N TRP A 59 8.39 -19.38 -8.17
CA TRP A 59 9.55 -20.09 -8.67
C TRP A 59 9.74 -21.41 -7.91
N LEU A 60 9.92 -22.52 -8.64
CA LEU A 60 10.26 -23.82 -8.06
C LEU A 60 11.77 -24.03 -8.02
N ASP A 61 12.48 -23.52 -9.04
CA ASP A 61 13.92 -23.64 -9.20
C ASP A 61 14.47 -22.48 -10.05
N ASP A 62 15.69 -22.64 -10.56
CA ASP A 62 16.38 -21.64 -11.39
C ASP A 62 15.70 -21.34 -12.72
N SER A 63 14.86 -22.25 -13.22
CA SER A 63 14.31 -22.21 -14.57
C SER A 63 12.83 -22.60 -14.68
N THR A 64 12.19 -22.92 -13.57
CA THR A 64 10.81 -23.41 -13.57
C THR A 64 9.98 -22.63 -12.58
N TYR A 65 8.81 -22.23 -13.00
CA TYR A 65 7.84 -21.57 -12.11
C TYR A 65 6.44 -22.16 -12.25
N THR A 66 5.59 -21.91 -11.25
CA THR A 66 4.17 -22.24 -11.28
C THR A 66 3.33 -20.98 -11.32
N ALA A 67 2.15 -21.07 -11.93
CA ALA A 67 1.16 -20.00 -11.98
C ALA A 67 -0.26 -20.56 -11.90
N LEU A 68 -1.19 -19.79 -11.36
CA LEU A 68 -2.62 -20.07 -11.48
C LEU A 68 -3.14 -19.49 -12.80
N GLU A 69 -3.74 -20.35 -13.62
CA GLU A 69 -4.36 -19.95 -14.88
C GLU A 69 -5.82 -20.41 -14.92
N PRO A 70 -6.71 -19.71 -15.64
CA PRO A 70 -8.07 -20.19 -15.85
C PRO A 70 -8.10 -21.61 -16.42
N ALA A 71 -8.91 -22.49 -15.84
CA ALA A 71 -9.00 -23.87 -16.28
C ALA A 71 -9.55 -23.98 -17.72
N THR A 72 -8.90 -24.80 -18.56
CA THR A 72 -9.33 -24.98 -19.94
C THR A 72 -10.63 -25.76 -20.00
N GLY A 73 -11.71 -25.10 -20.45
CA GLY A 73 -13.04 -25.70 -20.62
C GLY A 73 -13.80 -25.99 -19.32
N GLY A 74 -13.35 -25.44 -18.16
CA GLY A 74 -13.95 -25.66 -16.87
C GLY A 74 -14.11 -24.37 -16.04
N LYS A 75 -14.62 -24.56 -14.82
CA LYS A 75 -14.67 -23.52 -13.80
C LYS A 75 -13.36 -23.54 -12.97
N GLY A 76 -13.00 -22.38 -12.41
CA GLY A 76 -11.87 -22.25 -11.52
C GLY A 76 -10.53 -22.11 -12.23
N SER A 77 -9.44 -22.47 -11.56
CA SER A 77 -8.08 -22.31 -12.06
C SER A 77 -7.31 -23.63 -12.00
N ASP A 78 -6.43 -23.86 -12.97
CA ASP A 78 -5.44 -24.89 -12.94
C ASP A 78 -4.12 -24.32 -12.39
N LEU A 79 -3.38 -25.08 -11.58
CA LEU A 79 -1.99 -24.75 -11.28
C LEU A 79 -1.10 -25.38 -12.35
N VAL A 80 -0.40 -24.53 -13.08
CA VAL A 80 0.44 -24.95 -14.19
C VAL A 80 1.91 -24.79 -13.83
N ARG A 81 2.74 -25.70 -14.34
CA ARG A 81 4.19 -25.61 -14.32
C ARG A 81 4.67 -25.13 -15.68
N ILE A 82 5.59 -24.18 -15.68
CA ILE A 82 6.11 -23.56 -16.89
C ILE A 82 7.64 -23.58 -16.84
N ASP A 83 8.26 -24.10 -17.89
CA ASP A 83 9.69 -24.01 -18.12
C ASP A 83 10.03 -22.64 -18.69
N ALA A 84 10.88 -21.89 -18.02
CA ALA A 84 11.21 -20.51 -18.37
C ALA A 84 11.95 -20.41 -19.71
N ALA A 85 12.82 -21.38 -20.03
CA ALA A 85 13.63 -21.36 -21.23
C ALA A 85 12.79 -21.66 -22.49
N THR A 86 11.96 -22.71 -22.43
CA THR A 86 11.23 -23.24 -23.60
C THR A 86 9.78 -22.79 -23.67
N GLY A 87 9.19 -22.37 -22.54
CA GLY A 87 7.76 -22.10 -22.41
C GLY A 87 6.89 -23.34 -22.36
N ARG A 88 7.50 -24.53 -22.25
CA ARG A 88 6.72 -25.76 -22.11
C ARG A 88 5.86 -25.70 -20.86
N ARG A 89 4.56 -25.84 -21.08
CA ARG A 89 3.52 -25.79 -20.06
C ARG A 89 3.01 -27.19 -19.76
N SER A 90 2.79 -27.50 -18.50
CA SER A 90 2.08 -28.72 -18.05
C SER A 90 1.19 -28.40 -16.86
N VAL A 91 -0.02 -28.97 -16.84
CA VAL A 91 -0.92 -28.88 -15.69
C VAL A 91 -0.39 -29.78 -14.59
N LEU A 92 -0.05 -29.19 -13.44
CA LEU A 92 0.34 -29.93 -12.23
C LEU A 92 -0.86 -30.31 -11.39
N VAL A 93 -1.79 -29.37 -11.22
CA VAL A 93 -3.03 -29.56 -10.46
C VAL A 93 -4.17 -28.99 -11.28
N SER A 94 -5.10 -29.84 -11.68
CA SER A 94 -6.30 -29.36 -12.36
C SER A 94 -7.32 -28.79 -11.37
N SER A 95 -8.20 -27.93 -11.82
CA SER A 95 -9.31 -27.39 -11.04
C SER A 95 -10.20 -28.49 -10.39
N ALA A 96 -10.28 -29.65 -11.01
CA ALA A 96 -10.96 -30.82 -10.44
C ALA A 96 -10.34 -31.30 -9.12
N HIS A 97 -9.00 -31.25 -8.99
CA HIS A 97 -8.30 -31.57 -7.73
C HIS A 97 -8.45 -30.49 -6.68
N LEU A 98 -8.84 -29.28 -7.09
CA LEU A 98 -9.15 -28.16 -6.19
C LEU A 98 -10.63 -28.13 -5.79
N THR A 99 -11.40 -29.15 -6.16
CA THR A 99 -12.83 -29.26 -5.81
C THR A 99 -12.99 -30.09 -4.54
N PRO A 100 -13.43 -29.49 -3.42
CA PRO A 100 -13.63 -30.23 -2.17
C PRO A 100 -14.68 -31.33 -2.30
N LYS A 101 -14.50 -32.43 -1.60
CA LYS A 101 -15.44 -33.56 -1.60
C LYS A 101 -16.86 -33.06 -1.22
N GLY A 102 -17.83 -33.37 -2.09
CA GLY A 102 -19.24 -32.96 -1.91
C GLY A 102 -19.59 -31.57 -2.44
N ARG A 103 -18.63 -30.86 -3.05
CA ARG A 103 -18.90 -29.63 -3.80
C ARG A 103 -18.86 -29.88 -5.30
N THR A 104 -19.52 -28.99 -6.06
CA THR A 104 -19.55 -29.00 -7.53
C THR A 104 -18.56 -28.00 -8.12
N ASP A 105 -18.21 -26.98 -7.34
CA ASP A 105 -17.34 -25.90 -7.78
C ASP A 105 -15.96 -26.00 -7.10
N PRO A 106 -14.89 -25.79 -7.86
CA PRO A 106 -13.53 -25.71 -7.32
C PRO A 106 -13.37 -24.53 -6.36
N LEU A 107 -12.33 -24.60 -5.53
CA LEU A 107 -11.94 -23.47 -4.69
C LEU A 107 -11.52 -22.28 -5.57
N GLU A 108 -11.97 -21.10 -5.20
CA GLU A 108 -11.40 -19.84 -5.70
C GLU A 108 -10.10 -19.59 -4.92
N VAL A 109 -8.99 -20.02 -5.51
CA VAL A 109 -7.67 -19.88 -4.88
C VAL A 109 -7.17 -18.46 -5.11
N GLU A 110 -6.95 -17.73 -4.03
CA GLU A 110 -6.44 -16.35 -4.04
C GLU A 110 -4.91 -16.34 -3.97
N GLU A 111 -4.34 -17.22 -3.12
CA GLU A 111 -2.90 -17.41 -2.97
C GLU A 111 -2.56 -18.87 -2.70
N TYR A 112 -1.31 -19.25 -3.00
CA TYR A 112 -0.79 -20.59 -2.70
C TYR A 112 0.69 -20.57 -2.33
N GLU A 113 1.08 -21.56 -1.52
CA GLU A 113 2.48 -21.80 -1.16
C GLU A 113 2.83 -23.29 -1.30
N TRP A 114 4.07 -23.57 -1.67
CA TRP A 114 4.62 -24.90 -1.70
C TRP A 114 5.21 -25.31 -0.36
N SER A 115 5.06 -26.58 0.03
CA SER A 115 5.94 -27.16 1.05
C SER A 115 7.38 -27.18 0.54
N ALA A 116 8.38 -27.21 1.43
CA ALA A 116 9.79 -27.14 1.06
C ALA A 116 10.23 -28.28 0.11
N ASP A 117 9.59 -29.45 0.18
CA ASP A 117 9.82 -30.60 -0.70
C ASP A 117 8.92 -30.62 -1.95
N HIS A 118 8.12 -29.58 -2.17
CA HIS A 118 7.13 -29.45 -3.23
C HIS A 118 6.10 -30.58 -3.31
N SER A 119 5.93 -31.37 -2.25
CA SER A 119 4.95 -32.46 -2.20
C SER A 119 3.53 -32.00 -1.86
N ARG A 120 3.36 -30.79 -1.33
CA ARG A 120 2.09 -30.21 -0.89
C ARG A 120 1.94 -28.76 -1.29
N LEU A 121 0.69 -28.36 -1.42
CA LEU A 121 0.28 -26.95 -1.58
C LEU A 121 -0.55 -26.52 -0.39
N LEU A 122 -0.27 -25.34 0.13
CA LEU A 122 -1.12 -24.59 1.03
C LEU A 122 -1.89 -23.58 0.19
N LEU A 123 -3.21 -23.58 0.26
CA LEU A 123 -4.10 -22.76 -0.54
C LEU A 123 -4.87 -21.81 0.36
N PHE A 124 -4.89 -20.53 0.01
CA PHE A 124 -5.66 -19.48 0.69
C PHE A 124 -6.89 -19.12 -0.12
N THR A 125 -8.04 -19.08 0.52
CA THR A 125 -9.35 -18.91 -0.13
C THR A 125 -10.33 -18.21 0.80
N ASN A 126 -11.44 -17.73 0.27
CA ASN A 126 -12.55 -17.16 1.04
C ASN A 126 -12.06 -16.12 2.05
N SER A 127 -11.25 -15.20 1.54
CA SER A 127 -10.61 -14.19 2.39
C SER A 127 -11.59 -13.13 2.87
N GLU A 128 -11.31 -12.60 4.05
CA GLU A 128 -12.00 -11.45 4.62
C GLU A 128 -10.99 -10.38 5.02
N ARG A 129 -11.43 -9.15 4.93
CA ARG A 129 -10.63 -7.98 5.26
C ARG A 129 -10.40 -7.88 6.77
N VAL A 130 -9.13 -7.63 7.14
CA VAL A 130 -8.72 -7.16 8.45
C VAL A 130 -7.99 -5.84 8.20
N TRP A 131 -8.49 -4.74 8.77
CA TRP A 131 -7.99 -3.39 8.51
C TRP A 131 -7.87 -3.08 7.00
N ARG A 132 -6.68 -3.11 6.41
CA ARG A 132 -6.45 -2.76 5.01
C ARG A 132 -6.43 -3.93 4.03
N GLU A 133 -6.12 -5.13 4.50
CA GLU A 133 -5.90 -6.29 3.63
C GLU A 133 -6.73 -7.51 4.05
N ASN A 134 -6.92 -8.40 3.09
CA ASN A 134 -7.60 -9.67 3.31
C ASN A 134 -6.60 -10.67 3.89
N THR A 135 -6.41 -10.65 5.20
CA THR A 135 -5.44 -11.53 5.89
C THR A 135 -6.08 -12.67 6.67
N ARG A 136 -7.41 -12.70 6.73
CA ARG A 136 -8.18 -13.77 7.35
C ARG A 136 -8.93 -14.56 6.28
N GLY A 137 -8.96 -15.88 6.37
CA GLY A 137 -9.63 -16.70 5.36
C GLY A 137 -9.68 -18.17 5.72
N ASP A 138 -10.00 -18.99 4.74
CA ASP A 138 -9.95 -20.44 4.79
C ASP A 138 -8.63 -20.93 4.18
N PHE A 139 -8.00 -21.89 4.85
CA PHE A 139 -6.78 -22.53 4.35
C PHE A 139 -7.00 -24.01 4.10
N TRP A 140 -6.40 -24.49 3.01
CA TRP A 140 -6.48 -25.88 2.58
C TRP A 140 -5.10 -26.43 2.27
N VAL A 141 -4.90 -27.72 2.52
CA VAL A 141 -3.68 -28.44 2.12
C VAL A 141 -4.04 -29.46 1.06
N LEU A 142 -3.38 -29.37 -0.09
CA LEU A 142 -3.45 -30.40 -1.14
C LEU A 142 -2.15 -31.23 -1.12
N THR A 143 -2.27 -32.54 -0.97
CA THR A 143 -1.16 -33.48 -1.18
C THR A 143 -1.13 -33.90 -2.64
N ILE A 144 -0.05 -33.53 -3.37
CA ILE A 144 0.03 -33.68 -4.82
C ILE A 144 -0.10 -35.16 -5.25
N ALA A 145 0.64 -36.06 -4.64
CA ALA A 145 0.69 -37.47 -5.05
C ALA A 145 -0.64 -38.21 -4.90
N SER A 146 -1.46 -37.85 -3.90
CA SER A 146 -2.74 -38.53 -3.61
C SER A 146 -3.96 -37.76 -4.07
N GLY A 147 -3.83 -36.46 -4.41
CA GLY A 147 -4.94 -35.56 -4.64
C GLY A 147 -5.79 -35.28 -3.41
N LYS A 148 -5.34 -35.66 -2.18
CA LYS A 148 -6.07 -35.40 -0.93
C LYS A 148 -6.07 -33.90 -0.67
N LEU A 149 -7.28 -33.29 -0.65
CA LEU A 149 -7.53 -31.91 -0.31
C LEU A 149 -8.20 -31.85 1.08
N SER A 150 -7.55 -31.19 2.03
CA SER A 150 -8.01 -31.10 3.44
C SER A 150 -8.10 -29.65 3.89
N LYS A 151 -9.22 -29.26 4.53
CA LYS A 151 -9.38 -27.94 5.14
C LYS A 151 -8.68 -27.91 6.50
N LEU A 152 -7.94 -26.85 6.78
CA LEU A 152 -7.31 -26.62 8.08
C LEU A 152 -8.29 -26.03 9.10
N GLY A 153 -7.95 -26.15 10.38
CA GLY A 153 -8.72 -25.62 11.51
C GLY A 153 -9.73 -26.61 12.10
N GLY A 154 -9.85 -27.79 11.49
CA GLY A 154 -10.78 -28.85 11.92
C GLY A 154 -12.25 -28.54 11.62
N PRO A 155 -13.18 -29.49 11.93
CA PRO A 155 -14.58 -29.38 11.57
C PRO A 155 -15.35 -28.26 12.30
N ALA A 156 -14.82 -27.76 13.42
CA ALA A 156 -15.41 -26.66 14.19
C ALA A 156 -14.95 -25.26 13.75
N ALA A 157 -14.02 -25.15 12.80
CA ALA A 157 -13.57 -23.85 12.29
C ALA A 157 -14.68 -23.16 11.49
N LYS A 158 -15.05 -21.96 11.94
CA LYS A 158 -15.95 -21.10 11.16
C LYS A 158 -15.26 -20.68 9.87
N PRO A 159 -16.02 -20.35 8.80
CA PRO A 159 -15.45 -19.78 7.57
C PRO A 159 -14.63 -18.52 7.87
N SER A 160 -13.56 -18.31 7.12
CA SER A 160 -12.72 -17.11 7.14
C SER A 160 -12.16 -16.74 8.52
N THR A 161 -11.75 -17.72 9.33
CA THR A 161 -11.28 -17.46 10.71
C THR A 161 -9.79 -17.69 10.94
N LEU A 162 -9.08 -18.30 9.99
CA LEU A 162 -7.65 -18.56 10.11
C LEU A 162 -6.84 -17.41 9.50
N GLN A 163 -5.64 -17.17 10.05
CA GLN A 163 -4.70 -16.18 9.57
C GLN A 163 -3.30 -16.78 9.46
N PHE A 164 -2.58 -16.42 8.40
CA PHE A 164 -1.14 -16.66 8.22
C PHE A 164 -0.72 -18.13 8.35
N ALA A 165 -1.52 -19.06 7.84
CA ALA A 165 -1.14 -20.46 7.84
C ALA A 165 0.20 -20.65 7.08
N LYS A 166 1.12 -21.46 7.66
CA LYS A 166 2.47 -21.74 7.09
C LYS A 166 2.88 -23.17 7.37
N PHE A 167 3.45 -23.83 6.38
CA PHE A 167 4.10 -25.12 6.60
C PHE A 167 5.28 -24.99 7.57
N ALA A 168 5.44 -26.00 8.42
CA ALA A 168 6.72 -26.25 9.06
C ALA A 168 7.78 -26.57 7.99
N PRO A 169 9.07 -26.26 8.21
CA PRO A 169 10.13 -26.58 7.24
C PRO A 169 10.23 -28.05 6.89
N ASP A 170 9.82 -28.96 7.81
CA ASP A 170 9.79 -30.42 7.58
C ASP A 170 8.52 -30.87 6.81
N GLY A 171 7.61 -29.95 6.46
CA GLY A 171 6.36 -30.23 5.75
C GLY A 171 5.34 -31.10 6.51
N ARG A 172 5.57 -31.40 7.80
CA ARG A 172 4.70 -32.34 8.57
C ARG A 172 3.56 -31.66 9.31
N ARG A 173 3.67 -30.34 9.52
CA ARG A 173 2.70 -29.52 10.23
C ARG A 173 2.44 -28.23 9.49
N VAL A 174 1.29 -27.61 9.84
CA VAL A 174 0.99 -26.24 9.50
C VAL A 174 0.75 -25.48 10.81
N ALA A 175 1.27 -24.26 10.94
CA ALA A 175 0.91 -23.35 12.01
C ALA A 175 0.03 -22.24 11.47
N TYR A 176 -0.90 -21.74 12.28
CA TYR A 176 -1.80 -20.64 11.96
C TYR A 176 -2.28 -19.92 13.22
N VAL A 177 -2.83 -18.74 13.06
CA VAL A 177 -3.53 -18.01 14.13
C VAL A 177 -5.03 -18.13 13.94
N ARG A 178 -5.75 -18.29 15.03
CA ARG A 178 -7.21 -18.22 15.12
C ARG A 178 -7.61 -17.56 16.43
N GLU A 179 -8.44 -16.52 16.36
CA GLU A 179 -8.96 -15.81 17.53
C GLU A 179 -7.84 -15.41 18.52
N HIS A 180 -6.78 -14.78 17.97
CA HIS A 180 -5.60 -14.34 18.71
C HIS A 180 -4.82 -15.44 19.46
N ASN A 181 -5.00 -16.70 19.08
CA ASN A 181 -4.23 -17.82 19.59
C ASN A 181 -3.49 -18.54 18.45
N LEU A 182 -2.29 -19.00 18.76
CA LEU A 182 -1.43 -19.74 17.86
C LEU A 182 -1.68 -21.24 17.98
N TYR A 183 -1.77 -21.92 16.85
CA TYR A 183 -2.01 -23.36 16.74
C TYR A 183 -1.01 -24.01 15.80
N THR A 184 -0.77 -25.30 16.00
CA THR A 184 -0.19 -26.19 14.99
C THR A 184 -1.13 -27.32 14.68
N GLU A 185 -1.19 -27.76 13.43
CA GLU A 185 -1.97 -28.89 12.96
C GLU A 185 -1.07 -29.89 12.26
N SER A 186 -1.16 -31.16 12.69
CA SER A 186 -0.41 -32.27 12.13
C SER A 186 -1.08 -32.74 10.83
N LEU A 187 -0.34 -32.85 9.75
CA LEU A 187 -0.85 -33.30 8.46
C LEU A 187 -0.93 -34.86 8.35
N ALA A 188 -0.46 -35.58 9.36
CA ALA A 188 -0.50 -37.04 9.40
C ALA A 188 -1.80 -37.56 10.01
N ASP A 189 -2.29 -36.91 11.08
CA ASP A 189 -3.42 -37.36 11.90
C ASP A 189 -4.45 -36.27 12.18
N ASP A 190 -4.34 -35.12 11.47
CA ASP A 190 -5.21 -33.94 11.57
C ASP A 190 -5.34 -33.40 13.03
N ARG A 191 -4.37 -33.71 13.91
CA ARG A 191 -4.36 -33.26 15.30
C ARG A 191 -3.99 -31.81 15.43
N ILE A 192 -4.89 -31.01 16.02
CA ILE A 192 -4.68 -29.60 16.33
C ILE A 192 -4.14 -29.45 17.74
N THR A 193 -3.03 -28.75 17.89
CA THR A 193 -2.39 -28.46 19.17
C THR A 193 -2.39 -26.93 19.38
N PRO A 194 -3.12 -26.42 20.39
CA PRO A 194 -3.01 -25.02 20.75
C PRO A 194 -1.66 -24.72 21.41
N LEU A 195 -0.94 -23.74 20.92
CA LEU A 195 0.34 -23.29 21.48
C LEU A 195 0.15 -22.17 22.49
N THR A 196 -0.88 -21.33 22.30
CA THR A 196 -1.32 -20.31 23.25
C THR A 196 -2.80 -20.49 23.57
N ARG A 197 -3.28 -19.95 24.71
CA ARG A 197 -4.68 -20.11 25.18
C ARG A 197 -5.23 -18.83 25.82
N ASP A 198 -4.43 -17.78 25.88
CA ASP A 198 -4.71 -16.52 26.55
C ASP A 198 -5.14 -15.41 25.58
N GLY A 199 -5.31 -15.76 24.30
CA GLY A 199 -5.77 -14.86 23.25
C GLY A 199 -7.11 -14.23 23.58
N SER A 200 -7.20 -12.92 23.41
CA SER A 200 -8.38 -12.10 23.63
C SER A 200 -8.28 -10.82 22.80
N THR A 201 -9.25 -9.92 22.90
CA THR A 201 -9.19 -8.60 22.26
C THR A 201 -8.04 -7.73 22.79
N THR A 202 -7.47 -8.05 23.96
CA THR A 202 -6.35 -7.30 24.55
C THR A 202 -5.07 -8.12 24.70
N THR A 203 -5.10 -9.43 24.48
CA THR A 203 -3.91 -10.28 24.41
C THR A 203 -3.84 -10.90 23.03
N ILE A 204 -2.93 -10.43 22.22
CA ILE A 204 -2.83 -10.78 20.80
C ILE A 204 -1.58 -11.64 20.60
N ASN A 205 -1.75 -12.91 20.22
CA ASN A 205 -0.64 -13.83 19.94
C ASN A 205 -0.53 -14.09 18.45
N GLY A 206 0.67 -13.90 17.88
CA GLY A 206 1.00 -14.28 16.50
C GLY A 206 0.37 -13.44 15.41
N THR A 207 -0.30 -12.35 15.79
CA THR A 207 -0.78 -11.26 14.93
C THR A 207 -0.51 -9.93 15.62
N PHE A 208 -1.07 -8.81 15.10
CA PHE A 208 -0.79 -7.49 15.62
C PHE A 208 -2.05 -6.68 15.89
N ASP A 209 -1.91 -5.59 16.64
CA ASP A 209 -2.89 -4.54 16.75
C ASP A 209 -2.84 -3.61 15.53
N TRP A 210 -3.79 -2.70 15.47
CA TRP A 210 -3.97 -1.81 14.33
C TRP A 210 -2.69 -1.02 14.00
N VAL A 211 -2.02 -0.44 15.01
CA VAL A 211 -0.90 0.48 14.77
C VAL A 211 0.40 -0.24 14.33
N TYR A 212 0.64 -1.45 14.81
CA TYR A 212 1.75 -2.27 14.31
C TYR A 212 1.51 -2.75 12.88
N GLU A 213 0.28 -3.12 12.55
CA GLU A 213 -0.08 -3.52 11.19
C GLU A 213 0.05 -2.35 10.21
N GLU A 214 -0.46 -1.17 10.58
CA GLU A 214 -0.45 0.00 9.71
C GLU A 214 0.94 0.60 9.52
N GLU A 215 1.70 0.82 10.60
CA GLU A 215 2.89 1.65 10.57
C GLU A 215 4.22 0.90 10.52
N LEU A 216 4.22 -0.36 10.93
CA LEU A 216 5.39 -1.24 10.82
C LEU A 216 5.19 -2.33 9.77
N TYR A 217 4.04 -2.36 9.08
CA TYR A 217 3.66 -3.37 8.07
C TYR A 217 3.72 -4.81 8.60
N LEU A 218 3.50 -4.98 9.91
CA LEU A 218 3.55 -6.26 10.60
C LEU A 218 2.14 -6.85 10.68
N ARG A 219 1.89 -7.96 9.98
CA ARG A 219 0.62 -8.69 9.98
C ARG A 219 0.79 -10.10 10.50
N ASP A 220 1.78 -10.79 9.98
CA ASP A 220 2.17 -12.15 10.30
C ASP A 220 3.15 -12.17 11.49
N GLY A 221 2.66 -12.53 12.66
CA GLY A 221 3.36 -12.38 13.93
C GLY A 221 4.02 -13.64 14.46
N PHE A 222 4.41 -14.64 13.63
CA PHE A 222 5.15 -15.81 14.10
C PHE A 222 6.11 -16.38 13.05
N ARG A 223 7.14 -17.08 13.50
CA ARG A 223 8.20 -17.66 12.67
C ARG A 223 8.53 -19.09 13.12
N TRP A 224 8.50 -20.02 12.18
CA TRP A 224 9.03 -21.37 12.40
C TRP A 224 10.55 -21.36 12.59
N SER A 225 11.06 -22.16 13.54
CA SER A 225 12.49 -22.45 13.58
C SER A 225 12.93 -23.24 12.34
N PRO A 226 14.17 -23.09 11.86
CA PRO A 226 14.67 -23.81 10.69
C PRO A 226 14.48 -25.34 10.75
N ASP A 227 14.52 -25.94 11.94
CA ASP A 227 14.29 -27.38 12.16
C ASP A 227 12.81 -27.76 12.38
N GLY A 228 11.89 -26.79 12.35
CA GLY A 228 10.46 -27.01 12.58
C GLY A 228 10.08 -27.45 14.00
N SER A 229 11.00 -27.40 14.96
CA SER A 229 10.74 -27.86 16.33
C SER A 229 10.07 -26.83 17.23
N ARG A 230 10.18 -25.53 16.87
CA ARG A 230 9.72 -24.38 17.66
C ARG A 230 9.09 -23.31 16.79
N ILE A 231 8.34 -22.42 17.45
CA ILE A 231 7.79 -21.20 16.86
C ILE A 231 8.16 -20.03 17.76
N ALA A 232 8.75 -19.00 17.18
CA ALA A 232 8.91 -17.68 17.77
C ALA A 232 7.70 -16.82 17.40
N TYR A 233 7.16 -16.04 18.34
CA TYR A 233 5.97 -15.24 18.08
C TYR A 233 5.95 -13.95 18.90
N TRP A 234 5.32 -12.93 18.36
CA TRP A 234 4.95 -11.73 19.12
C TRP A 234 3.72 -11.99 19.96
N GLN A 235 3.74 -11.44 21.16
CA GLN A 235 2.54 -11.22 21.95
C GLN A 235 2.43 -9.74 22.26
N LEU A 236 1.26 -9.17 22.00
CA LEU A 236 0.92 -7.80 22.37
C LEU A 236 -0.09 -7.81 23.53
N ASP A 237 0.17 -6.99 24.54
CA ASP A 237 -0.80 -6.64 25.60
C ASP A 237 -1.34 -5.23 25.32
N ALA A 238 -2.54 -5.19 24.74
CA ALA A 238 -3.25 -3.95 24.40
C ALA A 238 -4.07 -3.37 25.57
N LYS A 239 -3.95 -3.90 26.79
CA LYS A 239 -4.60 -3.29 27.96
C LYS A 239 -4.15 -1.85 28.13
N GLY A 240 -5.12 -0.93 28.23
CA GLY A 240 -4.86 0.50 28.35
C GLY A 240 -4.73 1.27 27.03
N VAL A 241 -4.64 0.59 25.90
CA VAL A 241 -4.91 1.21 24.60
C VAL A 241 -6.40 1.49 24.51
N ARG A 242 -6.77 2.76 24.27
CA ARG A 242 -8.18 3.16 24.25
C ARG A 242 -8.82 2.76 22.92
N ASP A 243 -10.07 2.32 23.00
CA ASP A 243 -10.91 2.14 21.83
C ASP A 243 -11.34 3.51 21.27
N PHE A 244 -11.17 3.67 19.97
CA PHE A 244 -11.95 4.65 19.21
C PHE A 244 -13.24 3.97 18.75
N LEU A 245 -14.37 4.65 18.89
CA LEU A 245 -15.68 4.09 18.61
C LEU A 245 -16.17 4.62 17.26
N LEU A 246 -16.11 3.82 16.21
CA LEU A 246 -16.75 4.12 14.95
C LEU A 246 -18.26 3.91 15.09
N ILE A 247 -19.05 4.93 14.75
CA ILE A 247 -20.51 4.87 14.85
C ILE A 247 -21.09 4.45 13.51
N ASN A 248 -21.79 3.31 13.48
CA ASN A 248 -22.52 2.85 12.31
C ASN A 248 -24.00 3.24 12.44
N ASN A 249 -24.44 4.15 11.58
CA ASN A 249 -25.79 4.71 11.58
C ASN A 249 -26.71 4.13 10.49
N THR A 250 -26.23 3.24 9.61
CA THR A 250 -26.95 2.87 8.38
C THR A 250 -27.34 1.40 8.28
N ASP A 251 -26.63 0.51 8.97
CA ASP A 251 -26.79 -0.94 8.75
C ASP A 251 -27.79 -1.60 9.70
N SER A 252 -28.38 -0.82 10.62
CA SER A 252 -29.39 -1.30 11.58
C SER A 252 -30.38 -0.18 11.92
N LEU A 253 -31.57 -0.56 12.46
CA LEU A 253 -32.57 0.41 12.92
C LEU A 253 -32.05 1.34 14.00
N TYR A 254 -31.28 0.82 14.96
CA TYR A 254 -30.53 1.60 15.93
C TYR A 254 -29.07 1.62 15.58
N SER A 255 -28.42 2.77 15.75
CA SER A 255 -26.97 2.87 15.59
C SER A 255 -26.23 1.95 16.56
N PHE A 256 -25.09 1.45 16.12
CA PHE A 256 -24.18 0.68 16.96
C PHE A 256 -22.74 1.16 16.78
N VAL A 257 -21.85 0.73 17.67
CA VAL A 257 -20.44 1.13 17.62
C VAL A 257 -19.56 -0.06 17.27
N THR A 258 -18.52 0.21 16.46
CA THR A 258 -17.42 -0.69 16.18
C THR A 258 -16.19 -0.15 16.89
N PRO A 259 -15.67 -0.82 17.94
CA PRO A 259 -14.48 -0.38 18.64
C PRO A 259 -13.22 -0.69 17.82
N VAL A 260 -12.28 0.26 17.78
CA VAL A 260 -10.96 0.12 17.18
C VAL A 260 -9.94 0.53 18.23
N GLN A 261 -9.09 -0.40 18.68
CA GLN A 261 -7.99 -0.08 19.58
C GLN A 261 -6.96 0.78 18.83
N TYR A 262 -6.91 2.06 19.18
CA TYR A 262 -6.11 3.03 18.43
C TYR A 262 -5.33 3.95 19.38
N PRO A 263 -4.00 3.83 19.44
CA PRO A 263 -3.18 4.70 20.28
C PRO A 263 -2.92 6.02 19.56
N LYS A 264 -3.64 7.08 19.95
CA LYS A 264 -3.37 8.45 19.45
C LYS A 264 -2.04 8.97 19.97
N ALA A 265 -1.41 9.85 19.21
CA ALA A 265 -0.11 10.44 19.56
C ALA A 265 -0.04 10.90 21.02
N GLY A 266 1.00 10.49 21.73
CA GLY A 266 1.19 10.75 23.17
C GLY A 266 0.47 9.80 24.12
N THR A 267 -0.38 8.89 23.63
CA THR A 267 -1.10 7.93 24.50
C THR A 267 -0.36 6.60 24.66
N THR A 268 -0.97 5.66 25.37
CA THR A 268 -0.38 4.35 25.67
C THR A 268 -0.40 3.43 24.45
N ASN A 269 0.74 2.80 24.15
CA ASN A 269 0.86 1.71 23.16
C ASN A 269 0.61 0.34 23.81
N SER A 270 0.39 -0.68 22.97
CA SER A 270 0.47 -2.06 23.38
C SER A 270 1.87 -2.42 23.87
N ALA A 271 1.96 -3.23 24.92
CA ALA A 271 3.24 -3.78 25.34
C ALA A 271 3.58 -4.98 24.45
N ALA A 272 4.69 -4.90 23.73
CA ALA A 272 5.14 -5.97 22.84
C ALA A 272 6.24 -6.81 23.50
N ARG A 273 6.12 -8.15 23.40
CA ARG A 273 7.16 -9.10 23.81
C ARG A 273 7.25 -10.28 22.84
N VAL A 274 8.33 -11.02 22.90
CA VAL A 274 8.57 -12.19 22.05
C VAL A 274 8.66 -13.44 22.91
N GLY A 275 7.94 -14.48 22.49
CA GLY A 275 7.97 -15.81 23.07
C GLY A 275 8.46 -16.87 22.10
N VAL A 276 9.04 -17.94 22.63
CA VAL A 276 9.40 -19.14 21.88
C VAL A 276 8.68 -20.33 22.52
N VAL A 277 7.93 -21.07 21.72
CA VAL A 277 7.16 -22.24 22.15
C VAL A 277 7.50 -23.46 21.28
N ARG A 278 7.45 -24.67 21.85
CA ARG A 278 7.63 -25.91 21.06
C ARG A 278 6.44 -26.11 20.11
N ALA A 279 6.70 -26.62 18.92
CA ALA A 279 5.67 -26.91 17.93
C ALA A 279 4.61 -27.95 18.39
N ILE A 280 4.90 -28.69 19.43
CA ILE A 280 4.01 -29.70 20.07
C ILE A 280 3.35 -29.18 21.33
N GLY A 281 3.45 -27.88 21.62
CA GLY A 281 2.96 -27.24 22.84
C GLY A 281 3.94 -27.35 24.03
N GLY A 282 3.54 -26.74 25.14
CA GLY A 282 4.33 -26.63 26.36
C GLY A 282 4.49 -25.18 26.81
N PRO A 283 5.34 -24.90 27.78
CA PRO A 283 5.55 -23.53 28.25
C PRO A 283 6.30 -22.68 27.21
N THR A 284 5.96 -21.39 27.15
CA THR A 284 6.67 -20.40 26.36
C THR A 284 7.91 -19.91 27.11
N THR A 285 9.04 -19.88 26.43
CA THR A 285 10.23 -19.15 26.87
C THR A 285 10.13 -17.71 26.39
N TRP A 286 10.06 -16.75 27.30
CA TRP A 286 10.02 -15.32 26.97
C TRP A 286 11.43 -14.76 26.82
N LEU A 287 11.65 -13.95 25.76
CA LEU A 287 12.91 -13.29 25.54
C LEU A 287 13.05 -12.07 26.48
N ALA A 288 14.22 -11.94 27.12
CA ALA A 288 14.54 -10.85 28.02
C ALA A 288 15.06 -9.61 27.25
N ILE A 289 14.19 -9.02 26.43
CA ILE A 289 14.48 -7.80 25.71
C ILE A 289 14.35 -6.62 26.69
N PRO A 290 15.38 -5.76 26.85
CA PRO A 290 15.36 -4.71 27.86
C PRO A 290 14.46 -3.54 27.50
N GLY A 291 14.11 -2.73 28.50
CA GLY A 291 13.32 -1.50 28.38
C GLY A 291 11.85 -1.68 28.69
N ASP A 292 11.09 -0.58 28.66
CA ASP A 292 9.66 -0.58 28.87
C ASP A 292 8.96 -1.02 27.57
N PRO A 293 8.22 -2.15 27.57
CA PRO A 293 7.62 -2.71 26.37
C PRO A 293 6.50 -1.84 25.77
N ARG A 294 5.99 -0.82 26.51
CA ARG A 294 5.03 0.15 26.00
C ARG A 294 5.68 1.40 25.39
N ASN A 295 6.97 1.58 25.64
CA ASN A 295 7.78 2.68 25.10
C ASN A 295 8.87 2.21 24.14
N ASN A 296 8.76 0.96 23.68
CA ASN A 296 9.59 0.38 22.64
C ASN A 296 8.70 -0.35 21.63
N TYR A 297 9.19 -0.48 20.39
CA TYR A 297 8.56 -1.30 19.38
C TYR A 297 9.45 -2.47 19.01
N ILE A 298 8.94 -3.69 19.00
CA ILE A 298 9.63 -4.85 18.43
C ILE A 298 9.29 -4.93 16.95
N ALA A 299 10.11 -4.22 16.17
CA ALA A 299 9.83 -3.97 14.76
C ALA A 299 10.08 -5.18 13.86
N ARG A 300 11.04 -6.08 14.22
CA ARG A 300 11.31 -7.30 13.43
C ARG A 300 11.77 -8.43 14.35
N LEU A 301 11.47 -9.64 13.93
CA LEU A 301 11.83 -10.91 14.59
C LEU A 301 12.11 -11.97 13.54
N ASP A 302 13.21 -12.69 13.67
CA ASP A 302 13.49 -13.86 12.85
C ASP A 302 14.46 -14.83 13.56
N TRP A 303 14.68 -16.01 12.97
CA TRP A 303 15.70 -16.95 13.40
C TRP A 303 17.06 -16.58 12.82
N ALA A 304 18.09 -16.65 13.65
CA ALA A 304 19.43 -16.21 13.30
C ALA A 304 20.24 -17.29 12.53
N ALA A 305 19.71 -17.75 11.39
CA ALA A 305 20.25 -18.89 10.61
C ALA A 305 20.49 -20.15 11.46
N SER A 306 19.73 -20.29 12.57
CA SER A 306 19.90 -21.35 13.57
C SER A 306 18.58 -21.53 14.30
N SER A 307 18.27 -22.77 14.71
CA SER A 307 17.10 -23.06 15.57
C SER A 307 17.34 -22.76 17.06
N ASN A 308 18.50 -22.23 17.42
CA ASN A 308 18.85 -21.95 18.82
C ASN A 308 18.93 -20.45 19.14
N GLU A 309 18.92 -19.58 18.15
CA GLU A 309 19.09 -18.15 18.33
C GLU A 309 18.13 -17.37 17.42
N LEU A 310 17.65 -16.25 17.93
CA LEU A 310 16.78 -15.32 17.22
C LEU A 310 17.43 -13.95 17.06
N THR A 311 16.99 -13.21 16.07
CA THR A 311 17.22 -11.78 15.91
C THR A 311 15.97 -11.00 16.27
N VAL A 312 16.14 -9.92 17.04
CA VAL A 312 15.05 -9.01 17.41
C VAL A 312 15.51 -7.58 17.15
N GLN A 313 14.77 -6.83 16.34
CA GLN A 313 14.98 -5.40 16.17
C GLN A 313 14.02 -4.62 17.07
N GLN A 314 14.59 -3.79 17.95
CA GLN A 314 13.85 -2.94 18.87
C GLN A 314 14.09 -1.47 18.55
N LEU A 315 13.02 -0.74 18.28
CA LEU A 315 13.02 0.73 18.20
C LEU A 315 12.61 1.32 19.56
N ASN A 316 13.26 2.40 19.97
CA ASN A 316 12.69 3.24 21.02
C ASN A 316 11.44 3.98 20.51
N ARG A 317 10.60 4.51 21.39
CA ARG A 317 9.33 5.17 21.05
C ARG A 317 9.48 6.29 20.01
N ARG A 318 10.55 7.10 20.12
CA ARG A 318 10.85 8.17 19.13
C ARG A 318 11.49 7.64 17.83
N GLN A 319 11.74 6.35 17.73
CA GLN A 319 12.33 5.67 16.57
C GLN A 319 13.69 6.24 16.14
N THR A 320 14.40 6.86 17.07
CA THR A 320 15.75 7.43 16.87
C THR A 320 16.87 6.45 17.20
N VAL A 321 16.53 5.31 17.81
CA VAL A 321 17.48 4.24 18.16
C VAL A 321 16.87 2.91 17.73
N ASN A 322 17.59 2.15 16.91
CA ASN A 322 17.29 0.77 16.57
C ASN A 322 18.39 -0.14 17.13
N THR A 323 18.01 -1.09 17.97
CA THR A 323 18.91 -2.09 18.53
C THR A 323 18.57 -3.47 18.00
N LEU A 324 19.54 -4.10 17.35
CA LEU A 324 19.47 -5.51 16.96
C LEU A 324 20.01 -6.35 18.12
N PHE A 325 19.17 -7.25 18.63
CA PHE A 325 19.54 -8.25 19.62
C PHE A 325 19.69 -9.62 18.99
N PHE A 326 20.63 -10.42 19.52
CA PHE A 326 20.59 -11.86 19.39
C PHE A 326 20.10 -12.47 20.71
N ALA A 327 19.14 -13.39 20.61
CA ALA A 327 18.49 -13.99 21.77
C ALA A 327 18.50 -15.52 21.70
N ASP A 328 18.96 -16.17 22.79
CA ASP A 328 18.94 -17.63 22.92
C ASP A 328 17.51 -18.14 23.07
N ALA A 329 17.10 -19.01 22.16
CA ALA A 329 15.72 -19.51 22.08
C ALA A 329 15.31 -20.42 23.25
N ARG A 330 16.27 -20.97 24.00
CA ARG A 330 16.04 -21.89 25.09
C ARG A 330 15.98 -21.19 26.44
N THR A 331 16.85 -20.18 26.64
CA THR A 331 16.98 -19.46 27.93
C THR A 331 16.29 -18.10 27.92
N GLY A 332 15.97 -17.57 26.75
CA GLY A 332 15.43 -16.22 26.57
C GLY A 332 16.46 -15.09 26.73
N ARG A 333 17.74 -15.39 27.03
CA ARG A 333 18.78 -14.36 27.22
C ARG A 333 19.07 -13.66 25.91
N ALA A 334 19.01 -12.32 25.93
CA ALA A 334 19.29 -11.46 24.77
C ALA A 334 20.57 -10.65 25.00
N ARG A 335 21.31 -10.39 23.92
CA ARG A 335 22.46 -9.50 23.90
C ARG A 335 22.37 -8.54 22.70
N PRO A 336 22.70 -7.26 22.86
CA PRO A 336 22.76 -6.34 21.72
C PRO A 336 23.96 -6.70 20.83
N VAL A 337 23.79 -6.52 19.53
CA VAL A 337 24.81 -6.77 18.51
C VAL A 337 25.11 -5.50 17.71
N LEU A 338 24.07 -4.81 17.31
CA LEU A 338 24.17 -3.58 16.53
C LEU A 338 23.24 -2.53 17.12
N VAL A 339 23.73 -1.31 17.26
CA VAL A 339 22.91 -0.16 17.65
C VAL A 339 23.06 0.93 16.59
N GLU A 340 21.96 1.27 15.94
CA GLU A 340 21.89 2.43 15.08
C GLU A 340 21.24 3.62 15.79
N ARG A 341 21.70 4.81 15.46
CA ARG A 341 21.17 6.07 15.99
C ARG A 341 21.02 7.07 14.87
N ASP A 342 19.92 7.79 14.88
CA ASP A 342 19.66 8.89 13.98
C ASP A 342 18.99 10.03 14.75
N SER A 343 19.38 11.27 14.47
CA SER A 343 18.81 12.45 15.13
C SER A 343 17.37 12.73 14.71
N ALA A 344 16.94 12.21 13.55
CA ALA A 344 15.57 12.31 13.07
C ALA A 344 14.78 11.04 13.41
N TRP A 345 14.92 9.99 12.61
CA TRP A 345 14.35 8.66 12.87
C TRP A 345 15.11 7.59 12.08
N ILE A 346 14.86 6.33 12.39
CA ILE A 346 15.39 5.18 11.67
C ILE A 346 14.24 4.46 10.99
N ASP A 347 14.31 4.31 9.67
CA ASP A 347 13.38 3.48 8.91
C ASP A 347 13.71 2.00 9.11
N ILE A 348 12.67 1.20 9.27
CA ILE A 348 12.79 -0.26 9.25
C ILE A 348 12.48 -0.73 7.83
N TYR A 349 13.49 -1.28 7.18
CA TYR A 349 13.37 -1.80 5.83
C TYR A 349 12.87 -3.23 5.85
N ASP A 350 12.01 -3.54 4.92
CA ASP A 350 11.40 -4.85 4.78
C ASP A 350 11.37 -5.25 3.31
N ASP A 351 11.76 -6.49 3.04
CA ASP A 351 11.69 -7.09 1.71
C ASP A 351 10.34 -7.80 1.56
N HIS A 352 9.25 -7.04 1.55
CA HIS A 352 7.92 -7.63 1.30
C HIS A 352 7.91 -8.36 -0.03
N VAL A 353 7.77 -9.67 0.01
CA VAL A 353 7.49 -10.52 -1.14
C VAL A 353 6.12 -11.17 -0.90
N GLY A 354 5.10 -10.69 -1.59
CA GLY A 354 3.74 -11.19 -1.43
C GLY A 354 3.10 -10.82 -0.09
N TYR A 355 2.21 -11.67 0.44
CA TYR A 355 1.45 -11.43 1.67
C TYR A 355 2.21 -11.70 2.97
N GLY A 356 3.46 -12.17 2.91
CA GLY A 356 4.31 -12.43 4.06
C GLY A 356 5.46 -11.43 4.20
N PRO A 357 5.90 -11.11 5.42
CA PRO A 357 7.13 -10.37 5.60
C PRO A 357 8.28 -11.23 5.06
N GLY A 358 9.14 -10.62 4.26
CA GLY A 358 10.41 -11.18 3.87
C GLY A 358 11.32 -11.39 5.10
N PRO A 359 12.48 -12.01 4.93
CA PRO A 359 13.43 -12.17 6.02
C PRO A 359 13.86 -10.79 6.52
N SER A 360 13.84 -10.61 7.84
CA SER A 360 14.30 -9.36 8.46
C SER A 360 15.79 -9.11 8.26
N LEU A 361 16.54 -10.16 7.97
CA LEU A 361 17.96 -10.16 7.67
C LEU A 361 18.29 -11.22 6.61
N HIS A 362 19.13 -10.87 5.65
CA HIS A 362 19.69 -11.82 4.69
C HIS A 362 21.00 -12.38 5.23
N TRP A 363 20.98 -13.63 5.68
CA TRP A 363 22.16 -14.29 6.23
C TRP A 363 23.15 -14.69 5.13
N LEU A 364 24.42 -14.47 5.42
CA LEU A 364 25.57 -14.81 4.57
C LEU A 364 26.44 -15.85 5.28
N GLU A 365 27.28 -16.55 4.51
CA GLU A 365 28.36 -17.41 5.04
C GLU A 365 27.88 -18.43 6.08
N GLY A 366 26.71 -19.06 5.83
CA GLY A 366 26.14 -20.04 6.76
C GLY A 366 25.71 -19.45 8.12
N GLY A 367 25.40 -18.14 8.16
CA GLY A 367 24.97 -17.45 9.38
C GLY A 367 26.09 -16.73 10.14
N ALA A 368 27.29 -16.63 9.56
CA ALA A 368 28.41 -15.89 10.18
C ALA A 368 28.22 -14.36 10.09
N SER A 369 27.57 -13.89 9.03
CA SER A 369 27.27 -12.49 8.78
C SER A 369 25.91 -12.31 8.12
N PHE A 370 25.44 -11.07 7.96
CA PHE A 370 24.18 -10.74 7.32
C PHE A 370 24.24 -9.40 6.59
N VAL A 371 23.31 -9.17 5.67
CA VAL A 371 23.11 -7.87 5.00
C VAL A 371 22.19 -6.99 5.85
N TRP A 372 22.60 -5.75 6.01
CA TRP A 372 21.90 -4.69 6.75
C TRP A 372 21.79 -3.43 5.92
N LEU A 373 20.61 -2.81 5.84
CA LEU A 373 20.42 -1.52 5.21
C LEU A 373 20.56 -0.40 6.25
N SER A 374 21.34 0.62 5.94
CA SER A 374 21.61 1.74 6.84
C SER A 374 21.83 3.04 6.07
N GLU A 375 21.40 4.16 6.66
CA GLU A 375 21.59 5.52 6.12
C GLU A 375 22.75 6.28 6.79
N ARG A 376 23.64 5.57 7.50
CA ARG A 376 24.70 6.15 8.33
C ARG A 376 25.71 7.04 7.61
N ASP A 377 25.85 6.90 6.32
CA ASP A 377 26.75 7.67 5.45
C ASP A 377 26.02 8.72 4.57
N GLY A 378 24.73 8.98 4.85
CA GLY A 378 23.91 9.96 4.12
C GLY A 378 23.06 9.37 3.02
N TRP A 379 23.28 8.12 2.64
CA TRP A 379 22.50 7.35 1.67
C TRP A 379 22.08 6.01 2.27
N ARG A 380 21.00 5.45 1.75
CA ARG A 380 20.61 4.10 2.14
C ARG A 380 21.48 3.08 1.41
N HIS A 381 22.41 2.49 2.13
CA HIS A 381 23.34 1.50 1.58
C HIS A 381 23.20 0.14 2.25
N ALA A 382 23.61 -0.91 1.52
CA ALA A 382 23.74 -2.27 2.04
C ALA A 382 25.14 -2.46 2.67
N TYR A 383 25.14 -3.02 3.87
CA TYR A 383 26.35 -3.38 4.62
C TYR A 383 26.35 -4.86 4.93
N GLN A 384 27.51 -5.51 4.88
CA GLN A 384 27.72 -6.79 5.53
C GLN A 384 28.04 -6.53 7.00
N VAL A 385 27.32 -7.21 7.88
CA VAL A 385 27.49 -7.09 9.33
C VAL A 385 27.89 -8.44 9.90
N GLN A 386 29.00 -8.48 10.63
CA GLN A 386 29.46 -9.66 11.36
C GLN A 386 28.67 -9.85 12.64
N ARG A 387 28.72 -11.04 13.23
CA ARG A 387 27.98 -11.35 14.48
C ARG A 387 28.46 -10.58 15.72
N ASP A 388 29.59 -9.91 15.63
CA ASP A 388 30.11 -8.98 16.64
C ASP A 388 29.71 -7.51 16.41
N GLY A 389 28.97 -7.25 15.31
CA GLY A 389 28.53 -5.91 14.91
C GLY A 389 29.50 -5.16 14.00
N THR A 390 30.65 -5.74 13.65
CA THR A 390 31.57 -5.15 12.68
C THR A 390 30.91 -5.06 11.30
N MET A 391 31.04 -3.89 10.65
CA MET A 391 30.35 -3.60 9.39
C MET A 391 31.31 -3.31 8.25
N ARG A 392 30.95 -3.75 7.05
CA ARG A 392 31.63 -3.44 5.79
C ARG A 392 30.60 -2.99 4.75
N LEU A 393 30.86 -1.86 4.10
CA LEU A 393 30.00 -1.33 3.04
C LEU A 393 30.06 -2.23 1.81
N ILE A 394 28.87 -2.62 1.29
CA ILE A 394 28.71 -3.40 0.05
C ILE A 394 28.44 -2.46 -1.13
N THR A 395 27.39 -1.61 -1.03
CA THR A 395 27.02 -0.68 -2.10
C THR A 395 27.67 0.68 -1.87
N ARG A 396 28.18 1.30 -2.94
CA ARG A 396 28.91 2.58 -2.83
C ARG A 396 28.40 3.54 -3.89
N GLY A 397 28.26 4.82 -3.53
CA GLY A 397 27.88 5.89 -4.46
C GLY A 397 26.87 6.85 -3.87
N ALA A 398 26.55 7.91 -4.60
CA ALA A 398 25.53 8.89 -4.20
C ALA A 398 24.14 8.41 -4.66
N PHE A 399 23.62 7.33 -4.05
CA PHE A 399 22.32 6.77 -4.35
C PHE A 399 21.75 5.95 -3.20
N ASP A 400 20.45 5.75 -3.18
CA ASP A 400 19.76 4.89 -2.22
C ASP A 400 19.51 3.50 -2.79
N VAL A 401 19.81 2.46 -2.01
CA VAL A 401 19.26 1.11 -2.19
C VAL A 401 17.81 1.14 -1.71
N MET A 402 16.85 1.12 -2.63
CA MET A 402 15.43 1.23 -2.28
C MET A 402 14.89 -0.07 -1.70
N LYS A 403 15.36 -1.21 -2.20
CA LYS A 403 15.00 -2.56 -1.74
C LYS A 403 16.08 -3.55 -2.14
N VAL A 404 16.40 -4.51 -1.28
CA VAL A 404 17.14 -5.72 -1.66
C VAL A 404 16.17 -6.68 -2.33
N VAL A 405 16.44 -7.04 -3.58
CA VAL A 405 15.57 -7.94 -4.35
C VAL A 405 15.97 -9.39 -4.15
N ARG A 406 17.27 -9.66 -4.19
CA ARG A 406 17.82 -11.00 -4.03
C ARG A 406 19.31 -11.01 -3.67
N ILE A 407 19.72 -12.07 -2.97
CA ILE A 407 21.12 -12.37 -2.73
C ILE A 407 21.40 -13.75 -3.34
N ASP A 408 22.31 -13.81 -4.31
CA ASP A 408 22.84 -15.05 -4.83
C ASP A 408 24.18 -15.34 -4.16
N LEU A 409 24.14 -16.18 -3.14
CA LEU A 409 25.33 -16.57 -2.37
C LEU A 409 26.31 -17.38 -3.20
N LYS A 410 25.85 -18.14 -4.19
CA LYS A 410 26.69 -19.01 -5.00
C LYS A 410 27.57 -18.23 -5.96
N SER A 411 27.02 -17.21 -6.60
CA SER A 411 27.77 -16.36 -7.54
C SER A 411 28.27 -15.06 -6.91
N GLY A 412 27.89 -14.76 -5.63
CA GLY A 412 28.33 -13.60 -4.88
C GLY A 412 27.73 -12.27 -5.33
N TRP A 413 26.45 -12.27 -5.75
CA TRP A 413 25.75 -11.07 -6.20
C TRP A 413 24.65 -10.64 -5.23
N LEU A 414 24.55 -9.31 -5.01
CA LEU A 414 23.43 -8.61 -4.40
C LEU A 414 22.65 -7.91 -5.51
N TYR A 415 21.36 -8.22 -5.64
CA TYR A 415 20.41 -7.56 -6.54
C TYR A 415 19.54 -6.59 -5.74
N TYR A 416 19.37 -5.36 -6.22
CA TYR A 416 18.64 -4.32 -5.51
C TYR A 416 18.03 -3.31 -6.46
N TYR A 417 17.04 -2.56 -5.98
CA TYR A 417 16.51 -1.41 -6.69
C TYR A 417 17.27 -0.14 -6.31
N ALA A 418 17.57 0.67 -7.33
CA ALA A 418 18.13 2.00 -7.16
C ALA A 418 17.80 2.89 -8.37
N SER A 419 17.89 4.20 -8.17
CA SER A 419 17.75 5.19 -9.23
C SER A 419 18.74 6.35 -9.04
N PRO A 420 20.02 6.17 -9.35
CA PRO A 420 21.07 7.15 -9.07
C PRO A 420 20.92 8.49 -9.78
N THR A 421 20.27 8.52 -10.94
CA THR A 421 20.21 9.69 -11.82
C THR A 421 18.84 10.33 -11.92
N ASN A 422 17.77 9.61 -11.59
CA ASN A 422 16.41 10.10 -11.74
C ASN A 422 15.49 9.53 -10.64
N ALA A 423 15.17 10.35 -9.65
CA ALA A 423 14.36 9.94 -8.51
C ALA A 423 12.89 9.61 -8.85
N THR A 424 12.44 9.88 -10.07
CA THR A 424 11.08 9.55 -10.55
C THR A 424 10.97 8.15 -11.16
N GLN A 425 12.09 7.44 -11.29
CA GLN A 425 12.18 6.12 -11.92
C GLN A 425 12.79 5.09 -10.96
N LEU A 426 12.70 3.80 -11.29
CA LEU A 426 13.22 2.73 -10.45
C LEU A 426 13.75 1.59 -11.32
N PHE A 427 15.01 1.18 -11.09
CA PHE A 427 15.74 0.21 -11.91
C PHE A 427 16.34 -0.91 -11.06
N LEU A 428 16.51 -2.09 -11.68
CA LEU A 428 17.23 -3.21 -11.09
C LEU A 428 18.74 -3.04 -11.31
N TRP A 429 19.49 -3.18 -10.23
CA TRP A 429 20.94 -3.15 -10.17
C TRP A 429 21.47 -4.40 -9.50
N ARG A 430 22.74 -4.71 -9.72
CA ARG A 430 23.47 -5.67 -8.92
C ARG A 430 24.88 -5.19 -8.57
N THR A 431 25.42 -5.70 -7.49
CA THR A 431 26.81 -5.49 -7.10
C THR A 431 27.38 -6.75 -6.46
N ARG A 432 28.70 -6.85 -6.38
CA ARG A 432 29.34 -7.95 -5.65
C ARG A 432 29.09 -7.83 -4.15
N LEU A 433 28.81 -8.97 -3.49
CA LEU A 433 28.63 -9.03 -2.04
C LEU A 433 29.86 -8.61 -1.26
N ASP A 434 31.06 -8.82 -1.83
CA ASP A 434 32.31 -8.35 -1.23
C ASP A 434 32.58 -6.86 -1.42
N GLY A 435 31.70 -6.14 -2.12
CA GLY A 435 31.81 -4.71 -2.41
C GLY A 435 32.90 -4.39 -3.45
N SER A 436 33.40 -5.40 -4.17
CA SER A 436 34.35 -5.21 -5.27
C SER A 436 33.66 -4.83 -6.57
N GLY A 437 34.38 -4.14 -7.44
CA GLY A 437 33.87 -3.72 -8.74
C GLY A 437 32.86 -2.57 -8.66
N ALA A 438 32.39 -2.14 -9.84
CA ALA A 438 31.34 -1.12 -9.96
C ALA A 438 29.95 -1.80 -9.93
N PRO A 439 28.91 -1.12 -9.42
CA PRO A 439 27.52 -1.57 -9.59
C PRO A 439 27.13 -1.66 -11.07
N GLU A 440 26.34 -2.66 -11.40
CA GLU A 440 25.85 -2.90 -12.76
C GLU A 440 24.33 -2.68 -12.82
N GLN A 441 23.87 -1.80 -13.71
CA GLN A 441 22.44 -1.66 -14.01
C GLN A 441 22.01 -2.81 -14.92
N LEU A 442 21.02 -3.59 -14.49
CA LEU A 442 20.48 -4.70 -15.27
C LEU A 442 19.26 -4.29 -16.11
N THR A 443 18.45 -3.39 -15.62
CA THR A 443 17.40 -2.74 -16.44
C THR A 443 18.09 -1.94 -17.55
N PRO A 444 17.71 -2.11 -18.83
CA PRO A 444 18.32 -1.34 -19.93
C PRO A 444 18.19 0.15 -19.69
N ALA A 445 19.26 0.91 -19.94
CA ALA A 445 19.29 2.38 -19.73
C ALA A 445 18.26 3.11 -20.61
N SER A 446 17.81 2.53 -21.71
CA SER A 446 16.76 3.06 -22.58
C SER A 446 15.33 2.77 -22.09
N ALA A 447 15.15 1.89 -21.10
CA ALA A 447 13.85 1.52 -20.57
C ALA A 447 13.51 2.44 -19.38
N ASN A 448 13.02 3.64 -19.71
CA ASN A 448 12.55 4.61 -18.70
C ASN A 448 11.30 4.09 -18.01
N GLY A 449 11.10 4.49 -16.73
CA GLY A 449 9.91 4.15 -15.97
C GLY A 449 10.19 3.46 -14.64
N THR A 450 9.19 2.73 -14.17
CA THR A 450 9.23 1.97 -12.92
C THR A 450 9.19 0.48 -13.22
N HIS A 451 10.12 -0.26 -12.64
CA HIS A 451 10.34 -1.67 -12.90
C HIS A 451 10.24 -2.47 -11.61
N ASP A 452 9.62 -3.65 -11.67
CA ASP A 452 9.57 -4.64 -10.61
C ASP A 452 10.00 -6.01 -11.13
N TYR A 453 10.73 -6.78 -10.32
CA TYR A 453 11.31 -8.05 -10.73
C TYR A 453 11.13 -9.13 -9.65
N ASP A 454 10.53 -10.25 -10.05
CA ASP A 454 10.55 -11.49 -9.26
C ASP A 454 11.59 -12.44 -9.89
N LEU A 455 12.75 -12.56 -9.21
CA LEU A 455 13.91 -13.29 -9.72
C LEU A 455 13.82 -14.78 -9.43
N SER A 456 14.22 -15.62 -10.41
CA SER A 456 14.47 -17.05 -10.20
C SER A 456 15.54 -17.28 -9.14
N THR A 457 15.67 -18.52 -8.66
CA THR A 457 16.51 -18.85 -7.50
C THR A 457 17.97 -18.41 -7.66
N ASN A 458 18.54 -18.50 -8.86
CA ASN A 458 19.90 -18.05 -9.17
C ASN A 458 19.97 -16.69 -9.89
N GLY A 459 18.84 -16.00 -10.07
CA GLY A 459 18.76 -14.72 -10.76
C GLY A 459 19.01 -14.77 -12.27
N SER A 460 18.96 -15.95 -12.91
CA SER A 460 19.15 -16.07 -14.37
C SER A 460 17.91 -15.68 -15.18
N TYR A 461 16.74 -15.76 -14.58
CA TYR A 461 15.47 -15.32 -15.10
C TYR A 461 14.77 -14.39 -14.10
N ALA A 462 13.88 -13.56 -14.63
CA ALA A 462 12.95 -12.81 -13.78
C ALA A 462 11.61 -12.67 -14.49
N ILE A 463 10.53 -12.68 -13.68
CA ILE A 463 9.26 -12.11 -14.08
C ILE A 463 9.38 -10.62 -13.85
N HIS A 464 9.35 -9.85 -14.92
CA HIS A 464 9.58 -8.43 -14.95
C HIS A 464 8.27 -7.71 -15.25
N ALA A 465 7.82 -6.86 -14.35
CA ALA A 465 6.72 -5.95 -14.56
C ALA A 465 7.26 -4.54 -14.76
N TYR A 466 6.76 -3.84 -15.79
CA TYR A 466 7.25 -2.52 -16.12
C TYR A 466 6.11 -1.59 -16.56
N SER A 467 6.26 -0.33 -16.22
CA SER A 467 5.32 0.74 -16.57
C SER A 467 6.07 2.07 -16.68
N SER A 468 5.58 2.95 -17.55
CA SER A 468 6.01 4.36 -17.61
C SER A 468 4.79 5.27 -17.74
N TRP A 469 5.00 6.56 -17.78
CA TRP A 469 3.90 7.52 -17.91
C TRP A 469 3.02 7.24 -19.15
N GLY A 470 1.73 7.00 -18.91
CA GLY A 470 0.78 6.67 -19.98
C GLY A 470 0.92 5.26 -20.57
N THR A 471 1.94 4.49 -20.16
CA THR A 471 2.16 3.10 -20.59
C THR A 471 1.67 2.16 -19.49
N PRO A 472 0.61 1.37 -19.75
CA PRO A 472 0.12 0.40 -18.77
C PRO A 472 1.17 -0.68 -18.47
N TRP A 473 0.99 -1.36 -17.34
CA TRP A 473 1.86 -2.44 -16.93
C TRP A 473 1.96 -3.54 -17.99
N VAL A 474 3.18 -3.85 -18.36
CA VAL A 474 3.58 -4.97 -19.19
C VAL A 474 4.30 -5.97 -18.31
N ILE A 475 3.98 -7.25 -18.41
CA ILE A 475 4.61 -8.32 -17.63
C ILE A 475 5.32 -9.28 -18.60
N GLU A 476 6.61 -9.49 -18.38
CA GLU A 476 7.49 -10.25 -19.25
C GLU A 476 8.32 -11.25 -18.45
N LEU A 477 8.71 -12.33 -19.08
CA LEU A 477 9.80 -13.16 -18.61
C LEU A 477 11.08 -12.70 -19.30
N VAL A 478 12.07 -12.30 -18.52
CA VAL A 478 13.37 -11.83 -19.03
C VAL A 478 14.51 -12.74 -18.58
N ARG A 479 15.56 -12.84 -19.41
CA ARG A 479 16.84 -13.44 -19.05
C ARG A 479 17.80 -12.39 -18.56
N LEU A 480 18.46 -12.65 -17.45
CA LEU A 480 19.46 -11.80 -16.84
C LEU A 480 20.86 -12.44 -16.98
N PRO A 481 21.94 -11.65 -16.99
CA PRO A 481 21.98 -10.20 -16.81
C PRO A 481 21.70 -9.37 -18.08
N GLN A 482 21.58 -9.97 -19.28
CA GLN A 482 21.45 -9.26 -20.56
C GLN A 482 20.09 -8.58 -20.73
N HIS A 483 19.13 -8.83 -19.86
CA HIS A 483 17.76 -8.34 -19.90
C HIS A 483 17.06 -8.62 -21.24
N THR A 484 17.20 -9.84 -21.73
CA THR A 484 16.57 -10.24 -22.99
C THR A 484 15.18 -10.79 -22.73
N VAL A 485 14.15 -10.21 -23.35
CA VAL A 485 12.78 -10.69 -23.26
C VAL A 485 12.69 -12.10 -23.87
N ALA A 486 12.41 -13.08 -23.03
CA ALA A 486 12.19 -14.45 -23.44
C ALA A 486 10.73 -14.69 -23.86
N ARG A 487 9.79 -13.99 -23.19
CA ARG A 487 8.34 -14.07 -23.47
C ARG A 487 7.58 -12.94 -22.83
N THR A 488 6.57 -12.42 -23.52
CA THR A 488 5.54 -11.54 -22.92
C THR A 488 4.49 -12.42 -22.24
N LEU A 489 4.22 -12.14 -20.96
CA LEU A 489 3.26 -12.86 -20.11
C LEU A 489 1.91 -12.13 -20.07
N ALA A 490 1.96 -10.79 -20.02
CA ALA A 490 0.79 -9.92 -20.17
C ALA A 490 1.22 -8.64 -20.88
N SER A 491 0.76 -8.44 -22.12
CA SER A 491 1.24 -7.35 -22.97
C SER A 491 0.68 -5.98 -22.61
N GLY A 492 -0.48 -5.93 -21.95
CA GLY A 492 -1.21 -4.67 -21.73
C GLY A 492 -1.74 -4.01 -23.02
N GLU A 493 -1.56 -4.60 -24.22
CA GLU A 493 -1.89 -4.02 -25.53
C GLU A 493 -3.31 -3.53 -25.64
N ALA A 494 -4.27 -4.31 -25.13
CA ALA A 494 -5.68 -3.95 -25.17
C ALA A 494 -5.96 -2.66 -24.37
N LEU A 495 -5.30 -2.46 -23.25
CA LEU A 495 -5.40 -1.22 -22.48
C LEU A 495 -4.59 -0.10 -23.15
N ALA A 496 -3.39 -0.37 -23.63
CA ALA A 496 -2.57 0.60 -24.37
C ALA A 496 -3.30 1.14 -25.61
N SER A 497 -3.96 0.27 -26.37
CA SER A 497 -4.78 0.67 -27.53
C SER A 497 -5.95 1.59 -27.11
N ARG A 498 -6.64 1.26 -26.02
CA ARG A 498 -7.73 2.13 -25.50
C ARG A 498 -7.21 3.49 -25.03
N LEU A 499 -6.06 3.50 -24.33
CA LEU A 499 -5.42 4.74 -23.90
C LEU A 499 -4.95 5.59 -25.08
N GLY A 500 -4.37 4.96 -26.13
CA GLY A 500 -3.93 5.62 -27.34
C GLY A 500 -5.05 6.24 -28.16
N ALA A 501 -6.29 5.74 -28.01
CA ALA A 501 -7.49 6.29 -28.65
C ALA A 501 -8.06 7.53 -27.94
N LEU A 502 -7.58 7.85 -26.73
CA LEU A 502 -8.03 9.03 -25.98
C LEU A 502 -7.37 10.30 -26.51
N LYS A 503 -8.11 11.40 -26.47
CA LYS A 503 -7.52 12.74 -26.67
C LYS A 503 -6.58 13.04 -25.52
N GLN A 504 -5.29 13.17 -25.83
CA GLN A 504 -4.24 13.47 -24.87
C GLN A 504 -3.47 14.72 -25.30
N GLY A 505 -3.14 15.58 -24.36
CA GLY A 505 -2.17 16.63 -24.53
C GLY A 505 -0.74 16.13 -24.24
N ARG A 506 0.23 17.01 -24.42
CA ARG A 506 1.60 16.72 -23.99
C ARG A 506 1.69 16.62 -22.47
N HIS A 507 2.72 15.95 -21.98
CA HIS A 507 3.13 15.94 -20.58
C HIS A 507 4.63 16.22 -20.50
N GLU A 508 5.09 16.63 -19.33
CA GLU A 508 6.51 16.79 -19.04
C GLU A 508 6.85 16.45 -17.60
N PHE A 509 8.03 15.87 -17.40
CA PHE A 509 8.71 15.83 -16.10
C PHE A 509 9.77 16.93 -16.09
N PHE A 510 9.88 17.65 -14.97
CA PHE A 510 10.81 18.77 -14.84
C PHE A 510 11.16 19.00 -13.38
N GLN A 511 12.13 19.86 -13.13
CA GLN A 511 12.48 20.29 -11.79
C GLN A 511 12.09 21.75 -11.57
N VAL A 512 11.60 22.05 -10.38
CA VAL A 512 11.25 23.41 -9.93
C VAL A 512 12.27 23.86 -8.90
N ASP A 513 12.94 24.96 -9.16
CA ASP A 513 13.85 25.62 -8.20
C ASP A 513 13.01 26.48 -7.25
N VAL A 514 12.99 26.11 -5.97
CA VAL A 514 12.25 26.83 -4.91
C VAL A 514 13.16 27.75 -4.09
N GLY A 515 14.38 27.97 -4.54
CA GLY A 515 15.39 28.78 -3.87
C GLY A 515 16.30 27.96 -2.95
N GLY A 516 17.38 28.60 -2.46
CA GLY A 516 18.34 27.95 -1.57
C GLY A 516 19.05 26.73 -2.19
N GLY A 517 19.09 26.58 -3.51
CA GLY A 517 19.65 25.41 -4.20
C GLY A 517 18.75 24.19 -4.20
N THR A 518 17.50 24.31 -3.72
CA THR A 518 16.55 23.19 -3.63
C THR A 518 15.76 23.06 -4.94
N LYS A 519 15.87 21.91 -5.60
CA LYS A 519 15.10 21.54 -6.78
C LYS A 519 14.15 20.42 -6.46
N LEU A 520 12.86 20.61 -6.76
CA LEU A 520 11.78 19.67 -6.53
C LEU A 520 11.41 19.01 -7.85
N ASP A 521 11.22 17.69 -7.85
CA ASP A 521 10.73 16.96 -9.01
C ASP A 521 9.23 17.23 -9.18
N ALA A 522 8.81 17.38 -10.44
CA ALA A 522 7.45 17.72 -10.82
C ALA A 522 7.05 17.05 -12.14
N TRP A 523 5.74 16.84 -12.31
CA TRP A 523 5.16 16.57 -13.62
C TRP A 523 4.02 17.53 -13.93
N MET A 524 3.73 17.69 -15.22
CA MET A 524 2.62 18.50 -15.70
C MET A 524 1.96 17.87 -16.91
N MET A 525 0.62 17.86 -16.94
CA MET A 525 -0.23 17.44 -18.06
C MET A 525 -0.94 18.65 -18.65
N TYR A 526 -1.00 18.70 -19.97
CA TYR A 526 -1.60 19.81 -20.71
C TYR A 526 -2.91 19.40 -21.40
N PRO A 527 -3.82 20.34 -21.65
CA PRO A 527 -4.97 20.10 -22.52
C PRO A 527 -4.58 19.57 -23.90
N PRO A 528 -5.41 18.72 -24.54
CA PRO A 528 -5.15 18.24 -25.91
C PRO A 528 -4.96 19.39 -26.93
N ASP A 529 -5.78 20.43 -26.80
CA ASP A 529 -5.77 21.60 -27.70
C ASP A 529 -5.04 22.79 -27.05
N PHE A 530 -3.89 22.51 -26.41
CA PHE A 530 -3.12 23.51 -25.70
C PHE A 530 -2.55 24.58 -26.62
N ASP A 531 -2.89 25.83 -26.33
CA ASP A 531 -2.42 27.03 -27.02
C ASP A 531 -1.59 27.89 -26.04
N PRO A 532 -0.26 28.01 -26.21
CA PRO A 532 0.60 28.73 -25.28
C PRO A 532 0.33 30.26 -25.24
N SER A 533 -0.45 30.81 -26.16
CA SER A 533 -0.88 32.22 -26.15
C SER A 533 -2.06 32.50 -25.22
N LYS A 534 -2.70 31.44 -24.66
CA LYS A 534 -3.84 31.54 -23.76
C LYS A 534 -3.44 31.21 -22.32
N LYS A 535 -4.27 31.59 -21.35
CA LYS A 535 -4.06 31.35 -19.94
C LYS A 535 -5.04 30.28 -19.42
N TYR A 536 -4.51 29.21 -18.87
CA TYR A 536 -5.25 28.06 -18.36
C TYR A 536 -5.28 28.01 -16.83
N PRO A 537 -6.37 27.51 -16.21
CA PRO A 537 -6.37 27.17 -14.81
C PRO A 537 -5.41 26.00 -14.55
N ILE A 538 -4.76 26.01 -13.39
CA ILE A 538 -3.90 24.90 -12.98
C ILE A 538 -4.46 24.23 -11.71
N PHE A 539 -4.42 22.90 -11.70
CA PHE A 539 -4.89 22.07 -10.59
C PHE A 539 -3.77 21.15 -10.11
N PHE A 540 -3.33 21.36 -8.87
CA PHE A 540 -2.23 20.60 -8.28
C PHE A 540 -2.75 19.35 -7.56
N PHE A 541 -2.10 18.21 -7.80
CA PHE A 541 -2.22 17.00 -7.00
C PHE A 541 -1.07 16.95 -5.99
N VAL A 542 -1.37 16.74 -4.72
CA VAL A 542 -0.37 16.71 -3.65
C VAL A 542 -0.59 15.50 -2.72
N TYR A 543 0.51 14.88 -2.28
CA TYR A 543 0.54 14.09 -1.06
C TYR A 543 1.33 14.82 0.03
N GLY A 544 2.63 15.06 -0.17
CA GLY A 544 3.42 16.00 0.61
C GLY A 544 3.95 15.49 1.95
N GLU A 545 3.74 14.22 2.28
CA GLU A 545 4.20 13.57 3.51
C GLU A 545 5.16 12.40 3.23
N PRO A 546 5.93 11.92 4.24
CA PRO A 546 6.94 10.86 4.05
C PRO A 546 6.40 9.50 3.60
N ALA A 547 5.10 9.26 3.66
CA ALA A 547 4.52 7.96 3.32
C ALA A 547 4.33 7.75 1.81
N SER A 548 4.35 8.80 0.96
CA SER A 548 4.11 8.63 -0.48
C SER A 548 4.79 9.70 -1.34
N GLN A 549 5.25 9.26 -2.50
CA GLN A 549 5.72 10.07 -3.62
C GLN A 549 4.61 10.19 -4.66
N THR A 550 4.46 11.35 -5.31
CA THR A 550 3.48 11.60 -6.38
C THR A 550 4.11 11.80 -7.74
N VAL A 551 5.39 12.12 -7.78
CA VAL A 551 6.14 12.35 -9.03
C VAL A 551 6.91 11.08 -9.39
N ILE A 552 6.21 10.14 -10.03
CA ILE A 552 6.73 8.84 -10.43
C ILE A 552 6.44 8.62 -11.91
N ASP A 553 7.44 8.17 -12.66
CA ASP A 553 7.29 7.76 -14.05
C ASP A 553 6.70 6.35 -14.11
N SER A 554 5.38 6.28 -13.97
CA SER A 554 4.61 5.06 -14.10
C SER A 554 3.16 5.37 -14.49
N TYR A 555 2.40 4.35 -14.92
CA TYR A 555 0.98 4.48 -15.19
C TYR A 555 0.18 4.59 -13.88
N GLY A 556 -0.37 5.75 -13.61
CA GLY A 556 -1.08 6.07 -12.37
C GLY A 556 -2.53 5.58 -12.28
N GLY A 557 -2.97 4.70 -13.19
CA GLY A 557 -4.30 4.08 -13.13
C GLY A 557 -5.46 5.07 -13.18
N ALA A 558 -6.46 4.85 -12.33
CA ALA A 558 -7.69 5.64 -12.33
C ALA A 558 -7.47 7.12 -11.98
N ASN A 559 -6.53 7.45 -11.09
CA ASN A 559 -6.20 8.84 -10.77
C ASN A 559 -5.56 9.55 -11.98
N TRP A 560 -4.64 8.88 -12.67
CA TRP A 560 -4.07 9.41 -13.90
C TRP A 560 -5.14 9.65 -14.98
N LEU A 561 -6.09 8.72 -15.15
CA LEU A 561 -7.22 8.87 -16.06
C LEU A 561 -8.13 10.04 -15.67
N TRP A 562 -8.37 10.26 -14.38
CA TRP A 562 -9.14 11.41 -13.91
C TRP A 562 -8.40 12.73 -14.18
N HIS A 563 -7.10 12.79 -13.95
CA HIS A 563 -6.29 13.95 -14.31
C HIS A 563 -6.32 14.20 -15.84
N LEU A 564 -6.21 13.15 -16.65
CA LEU A 564 -6.37 13.25 -18.10
C LEU A 564 -7.76 13.79 -18.51
N MET A 565 -8.83 13.31 -17.87
CA MET A 565 -10.19 13.81 -18.06
C MET A 565 -10.26 15.33 -17.75
N LEU A 566 -9.63 15.78 -16.69
CA LEU A 566 -9.58 17.21 -16.37
C LEU A 566 -8.80 18.00 -17.41
N THR A 567 -7.72 17.45 -17.97
CA THR A 567 -7.01 18.14 -19.08
C THR A 567 -7.87 18.23 -20.34
N GLN A 568 -8.68 17.20 -20.65
CA GLN A 568 -9.67 17.24 -21.73
C GLN A 568 -10.75 18.34 -21.53
N GLN A 569 -10.99 18.75 -20.28
CA GLN A 569 -11.88 19.85 -19.93
C GLN A 569 -11.19 21.23 -19.96
N GLY A 570 -9.86 21.28 -20.20
CA GLY A 570 -9.10 22.51 -20.34
C GLY A 570 -8.37 22.97 -19.06
N TYR A 571 -8.13 22.05 -18.11
CA TYR A 571 -7.20 22.31 -17.00
C TYR A 571 -5.78 21.89 -17.37
N ILE A 572 -4.79 22.60 -16.83
CA ILE A 572 -3.44 22.06 -16.67
C ILE A 572 -3.45 21.34 -15.30
N VAL A 573 -2.94 20.11 -15.26
CA VAL A 573 -2.80 19.34 -14.01
C VAL A 573 -1.32 19.12 -13.73
N ALA A 574 -0.90 19.34 -12.48
CA ALA A 574 0.50 19.20 -12.09
C ALA A 574 0.64 18.55 -10.71
N SER A 575 1.82 18.03 -10.44
CA SER A 575 2.21 17.57 -9.09
C SER A 575 3.66 17.91 -8.83
N VAL A 576 4.00 18.10 -7.57
CA VAL A 576 5.36 18.39 -7.10
C VAL A 576 5.63 17.56 -5.84
N ASP A 577 6.77 16.91 -5.78
CA ASP A 577 7.24 16.25 -4.56
C ASP A 577 8.14 17.22 -3.76
N ASN A 578 7.68 17.59 -2.56
CA ASN A 578 8.46 18.41 -1.63
C ASN A 578 9.52 17.59 -0.89
N ARG A 579 10.46 18.26 -0.23
CA ARG A 579 11.37 17.61 0.70
C ARG A 579 10.59 16.81 1.76
N GLY A 580 11.15 15.67 2.14
CA GLY A 580 10.53 14.71 3.05
C GLY A 580 9.76 13.60 2.38
N THR A 581 9.38 13.70 1.10
CA THR A 581 8.79 12.57 0.37
C THR A 581 9.81 11.42 0.21
N PRO A 582 9.37 10.14 0.11
CA PRO A 582 10.26 8.97 0.21
C PRO A 582 11.09 8.69 -1.05
N GLY A 583 11.27 9.65 -1.95
CA GLY A 583 12.08 9.51 -3.16
C GLY A 583 13.54 9.12 -2.86
N PRO A 584 14.23 8.45 -3.80
CA PRO A 584 15.62 8.01 -3.66
C PRO A 584 16.61 9.18 -3.80
N ARG A 585 16.54 10.15 -2.87
CA ARG A 585 17.30 11.41 -2.88
C ARG A 585 18.18 11.59 -1.63
N GLY A 586 18.50 10.50 -0.94
CA GLY A 586 19.33 10.46 0.24
C GLY A 586 18.60 10.80 1.55
N ARG A 587 19.30 10.56 2.65
CA ARG A 587 18.80 10.74 4.00
C ARG A 587 18.34 12.19 4.27
N ASP A 588 19.15 13.16 3.89
CA ASP A 588 18.88 14.58 4.22
C ASP A 588 17.62 15.10 3.51
N TRP A 589 17.32 14.60 2.32
CA TRP A 589 16.06 14.87 1.64
C TRP A 589 14.87 14.31 2.41
N ARG A 590 14.91 13.00 2.73
CA ARG A 590 13.80 12.32 3.40
C ARG A 590 13.54 12.86 4.80
N LYS A 591 14.62 13.16 5.55
CA LYS A 591 14.52 13.56 6.96
C LYS A 591 14.44 15.08 7.19
N ALA A 592 14.41 15.86 6.12
CA ALA A 592 14.24 17.32 6.20
C ALA A 592 12.99 17.77 6.96
N VAL A 593 11.96 16.93 7.01
CA VAL A 593 10.66 17.26 7.63
C VAL A 593 10.62 17.12 9.15
N ILE A 594 11.67 16.56 9.78
CA ILE A 594 11.66 16.33 11.22
C ILE A 594 11.25 17.61 11.98
N ASN A 595 10.23 17.51 12.82
CA ASN A 595 9.64 18.59 13.62
C ASN A 595 9.13 19.83 12.83
N GLN A 596 9.11 19.78 11.49
CA GLN A 596 8.64 20.88 10.62
C GLN A 596 7.80 20.39 9.41
N ILE A 597 7.19 19.22 9.56
CA ILE A 597 6.39 18.61 8.50
C ILE A 597 5.28 19.53 7.98
N GLY A 598 4.72 20.39 8.82
CA GLY A 598 3.71 21.39 8.43
C GLY A 598 4.31 22.53 7.60
N SER A 599 5.25 23.27 8.17
CA SER A 599 5.83 24.47 7.54
C SER A 599 6.65 24.15 6.29
N LEU A 600 7.45 23.07 6.30
CA LEU A 600 8.31 22.74 5.18
C LEU A 600 7.52 22.38 3.93
N ARG A 601 6.48 21.52 4.05
CA ARG A 601 5.64 21.18 2.89
C ARG A 601 4.86 22.38 2.36
N VAL A 602 4.36 23.27 3.25
CA VAL A 602 3.69 24.52 2.82
C VAL A 602 4.65 25.39 2.05
N HIS A 603 5.86 25.59 2.57
CA HIS A 603 6.90 26.37 1.88
C HIS A 603 7.19 25.78 0.48
N ASP A 604 7.61 24.51 0.43
CA ASP A 604 8.06 23.90 -0.83
C ASP A 604 6.94 23.86 -1.87
N GLN A 605 5.71 23.45 -1.49
CA GLN A 605 4.58 23.38 -2.40
C GLN A 605 4.12 24.76 -2.87
N SER A 606 4.07 25.77 -1.99
CA SER A 606 3.62 27.11 -2.38
C SER A 606 4.65 27.84 -3.22
N GLU A 607 5.96 27.70 -2.94
CA GLU A 607 7.01 28.29 -3.77
C GLU A 607 7.05 27.62 -5.17
N ALA A 608 6.93 26.29 -5.22
CA ALA A 608 6.83 25.58 -6.49
C ALA A 608 5.62 26.07 -7.31
N ALA A 609 4.46 26.22 -6.66
CA ALA A 609 3.27 26.71 -7.32
C ALA A 609 3.44 28.16 -7.82
N ARG A 610 4.11 29.04 -7.06
CA ARG A 610 4.43 30.42 -7.48
C ARG A 610 5.37 30.43 -8.70
N VAL A 611 6.41 29.59 -8.69
CA VAL A 611 7.33 29.47 -9.83
C VAL A 611 6.61 28.97 -11.08
N ILE A 612 5.80 27.91 -10.94
CA ILE A 612 5.02 27.35 -12.06
C ILE A 612 3.98 28.38 -12.58
N ALA A 613 3.32 29.12 -11.69
CA ALA A 613 2.31 30.12 -12.04
C ALA A 613 2.88 31.32 -12.80
N ARG A 614 4.20 31.55 -12.82
CA ARG A 614 4.85 32.58 -13.66
C ARG A 614 4.93 32.20 -15.15
N ARG A 615 4.65 30.94 -15.50
CA ARG A 615 4.63 30.53 -16.92
C ARG A 615 3.52 31.28 -17.64
N PRO A 616 3.77 31.84 -18.83
CA PRO A 616 2.88 32.83 -19.49
C PRO A 616 1.48 32.27 -19.77
N TYR A 617 1.37 30.97 -19.91
CA TYR A 617 0.13 30.25 -20.18
C TYR A 617 -0.63 29.80 -18.92
N ILE A 618 -0.16 30.12 -17.73
CA ILE A 618 -0.89 29.82 -16.47
C ILE A 618 -1.70 31.05 -16.04
N ASP A 619 -2.97 30.82 -15.71
CA ASP A 619 -3.79 31.83 -15.02
C ASP A 619 -3.57 31.72 -13.51
N SER A 620 -2.70 32.57 -12.99
CA SER A 620 -2.36 32.62 -11.56
C SER A 620 -3.54 32.98 -10.64
N THR A 621 -4.67 33.44 -11.21
CA THR A 621 -5.91 33.68 -10.45
C THR A 621 -6.79 32.43 -10.32
N ARG A 622 -6.48 31.38 -11.08
CA ARG A 622 -7.20 30.09 -11.09
C ARG A 622 -6.27 28.93 -10.76
N VAL A 623 -5.87 28.84 -9.48
CA VAL A 623 -4.98 27.79 -8.97
C VAL A 623 -5.76 26.97 -7.95
N GLY A 624 -5.90 25.67 -8.18
CA GLY A 624 -6.52 24.73 -7.27
C GLY A 624 -5.56 23.66 -6.79
N VAL A 625 -5.91 22.98 -5.70
CA VAL A 625 -5.13 21.88 -5.12
C VAL A 625 -6.05 20.78 -4.59
N TRP A 626 -5.62 19.54 -4.70
CA TRP A 626 -6.33 18.41 -4.12
C TRP A 626 -5.38 17.34 -3.62
N GLY A 627 -5.85 16.58 -2.65
CA GLY A 627 -5.15 15.41 -2.15
C GLY A 627 -5.99 14.57 -1.20
N TRP A 628 -5.49 13.38 -0.91
CA TRP A 628 -6.13 12.38 -0.07
C TRP A 628 -5.23 12.01 1.09
N SER A 629 -5.78 11.77 2.31
CA SER A 629 -5.01 11.38 3.49
C SER A 629 -3.99 12.48 3.86
N GLY A 630 -2.70 12.19 3.90
CA GLY A 630 -1.63 13.19 4.00
C GLY A 630 -1.73 14.29 2.95
N GLY A 631 -2.18 13.96 1.73
CA GLY A 631 -2.50 14.93 0.68
C GLY A 631 -3.70 15.81 1.00
N GLY A 632 -4.71 15.26 1.66
CA GLY A 632 -5.84 16.02 2.21
C GLY A 632 -5.39 17.00 3.28
N SER A 633 -4.53 16.57 4.21
CA SER A 633 -3.89 17.42 5.23
C SER A 633 -3.03 18.52 4.60
N SER A 634 -2.27 18.17 3.56
CA SER A 634 -1.48 19.13 2.78
C SER A 634 -2.38 20.17 2.10
N THR A 635 -3.49 19.73 1.48
CA THR A 635 -4.49 20.62 0.87
C THR A 635 -5.05 21.61 1.89
N LEU A 636 -5.44 21.16 3.10
CA LEU A 636 -5.91 22.06 4.16
C LEU A 636 -4.85 23.11 4.55
N LEU A 637 -3.61 22.66 4.81
CA LEU A 637 -2.52 23.58 5.17
C LEU A 637 -2.24 24.60 4.06
N LEU A 638 -2.24 24.18 2.79
CA LEU A 638 -2.04 25.07 1.65
C LEU A 638 -3.18 26.07 1.50
N MET A 639 -4.44 25.64 1.65
CA MET A 639 -5.60 26.54 1.61
C MET A 639 -5.60 27.56 2.75
N PHE A 640 -5.09 27.19 3.93
CA PHE A 640 -5.10 28.07 5.10
C PHE A 640 -3.87 28.95 5.22
N ARG A 641 -2.69 28.47 4.81
CA ARG A 641 -1.41 29.19 5.00
C ARG A 641 -0.82 29.79 3.73
N ALA A 642 -1.33 29.39 2.54
CA ALA A 642 -0.91 29.91 1.23
C ALA A 642 -2.14 30.31 0.38
N SER A 643 -3.14 30.93 1.01
CA SER A 643 -4.40 31.39 0.37
C SER A 643 -4.20 32.50 -0.68
N ASP A 644 -3.04 33.12 -0.71
CA ASP A 644 -2.61 34.01 -1.80
C ASP A 644 -2.37 33.23 -3.11
N VAL A 645 -1.94 31.97 -3.03
CA VAL A 645 -1.70 31.09 -4.18
C VAL A 645 -2.96 30.29 -4.52
N TYR A 646 -3.45 29.48 -3.59
CA TYR A 646 -4.50 28.51 -3.84
C TYR A 646 -5.89 29.12 -3.62
N LYS A 647 -6.77 28.94 -4.61
CA LYS A 647 -8.15 29.49 -4.65
C LYS A 647 -9.21 28.44 -4.38
N VAL A 648 -8.96 27.18 -4.76
CA VAL A 648 -9.88 26.06 -4.60
C VAL A 648 -9.12 24.85 -4.03
N GLY A 649 -9.66 24.25 -2.97
CA GLY A 649 -9.11 23.05 -2.33
C GLY A 649 -10.11 21.90 -2.26
N LEU A 650 -9.69 20.69 -2.68
CA LEU A 650 -10.45 19.46 -2.48
C LEU A 650 -9.67 18.56 -1.51
N SER A 651 -10.09 18.51 -0.26
CA SER A 651 -9.42 17.78 0.81
C SER A 651 -10.19 16.50 1.13
N VAL A 652 -9.59 15.34 0.84
CA VAL A 652 -10.23 14.04 1.05
C VAL A 652 -9.55 13.31 2.21
N ALA A 653 -10.34 12.87 3.19
CA ALA A 653 -9.92 12.12 4.38
C ALA A 653 -8.70 12.73 5.10
N PRO A 654 -8.72 14.05 5.45
CA PRO A 654 -7.54 14.73 6.00
C PRO A 654 -7.31 14.44 7.48
N VAL A 655 -6.05 14.41 7.90
CA VAL A 655 -5.66 14.60 9.30
C VAL A 655 -5.64 16.11 9.59
N ALA A 656 -6.70 16.64 10.17
CA ALA A 656 -6.83 18.08 10.46
C ALA A 656 -6.04 18.50 11.70
N ASP A 657 -5.98 17.63 12.71
CA ASP A 657 -5.18 17.76 13.93
C ASP A 657 -4.32 16.50 14.10
N VAL A 658 -3.02 16.64 13.99
CA VAL A 658 -2.08 15.52 14.03
C VAL A 658 -2.03 14.79 15.37
N ARG A 659 -2.60 15.36 16.45
CA ARG A 659 -2.79 14.67 17.73
C ARG A 659 -3.83 13.55 17.66
N ASN A 660 -4.72 13.60 16.67
CA ASN A 660 -5.74 12.57 16.44
C ASN A 660 -5.20 11.37 15.68
N TYR A 661 -4.00 11.45 15.13
CA TYR A 661 -3.37 10.34 14.42
C TYR A 661 -2.54 9.47 15.38
N ASP A 662 -2.03 8.34 14.89
CA ASP A 662 -1.41 7.32 15.73
C ASP A 662 -0.01 7.69 16.25
N THR A 663 0.45 6.89 17.24
CA THR A 663 1.73 7.08 17.91
C THR A 663 2.92 6.81 17.00
N ILE A 664 2.93 5.72 16.22
CA ILE A 664 4.11 5.28 15.47
C ILE A 664 4.43 6.25 14.34
N TYR A 665 3.42 6.67 13.56
CA TYR A 665 3.59 7.62 12.47
C TYR A 665 3.90 9.02 13.02
N GLN A 666 3.02 9.53 13.87
CA GLN A 666 3.07 10.94 14.21
C GLN A 666 4.27 11.28 15.10
N GLU A 667 4.59 10.40 16.07
CA GLU A 667 5.72 10.63 16.96
C GLU A 667 7.07 10.45 16.24
N ARG A 668 7.13 9.69 15.14
CA ARG A 668 8.30 9.57 14.28
C ARG A 668 8.70 10.91 13.67
N TYR A 669 7.73 11.68 13.16
CA TYR A 669 8.01 12.89 12.40
C TYR A 669 7.86 14.19 13.21
N VAL A 670 7.06 14.19 14.27
CA VAL A 670 6.71 15.40 15.04
C VAL A 670 7.20 15.33 16.48
N GLY A 671 7.63 14.17 16.95
CA GLY A 671 8.03 13.94 18.35
C GLY A 671 6.82 13.70 19.26
N LEU A 672 6.94 13.99 20.56
CA LEU A 672 5.88 13.76 21.54
C LEU A 672 5.05 15.04 21.78
N PRO A 673 3.69 14.97 21.85
CA PRO A 673 2.86 16.15 22.06
C PRO A 673 3.20 16.94 23.32
N THR A 674 3.73 16.27 24.33
CA THR A 674 4.10 16.89 25.64
C THR A 674 5.40 17.69 25.58
N THR A 675 6.34 17.35 24.75
CA THR A 675 7.66 18.00 24.63
C THR A 675 7.78 18.83 23.35
N ASP A 676 7.09 18.43 22.28
CA ASP A 676 7.25 19.00 20.94
C ASP A 676 5.97 19.73 20.48
N SER A 677 5.25 20.36 21.42
CA SER A 677 3.92 20.99 21.19
C SER A 677 3.90 22.04 20.08
N ALA A 678 5.02 22.74 19.84
CA ALA A 678 5.14 23.72 18.76
C ALA A 678 5.09 23.04 17.39
N ALA A 679 5.78 21.89 17.23
CA ALA A 679 5.76 21.10 16.00
C ALA A 679 4.36 20.51 15.73
N TYR A 680 3.66 20.03 16.77
CA TYR A 680 2.27 19.58 16.67
C TYR A 680 1.33 20.70 16.22
N ARG A 681 1.52 21.92 16.74
CA ARG A 681 0.74 23.09 16.34
C ARG A 681 0.99 23.45 14.87
N ASP A 682 2.26 23.46 14.44
CA ASP A 682 2.66 23.77 13.07
C ASP A 682 2.12 22.73 12.06
N ALA A 683 2.10 21.45 12.42
CA ALA A 683 1.61 20.37 11.59
C ALA A 683 0.09 20.28 11.48
N SER A 684 -0.67 20.82 12.47
CA SER A 684 -2.11 20.69 12.55
C SER A 684 -2.84 21.83 11.83
N ALA A 685 -3.48 21.50 10.70
CA ALA A 685 -4.17 22.46 9.84
C ALA A 685 -5.29 23.24 10.59
N ILE A 686 -5.93 22.59 11.55
CA ILE A 686 -7.03 23.18 12.35
C ILE A 686 -6.63 24.50 13.04
N ASN A 687 -5.34 24.68 13.33
CA ASN A 687 -4.84 25.91 13.97
C ASN A 687 -4.78 27.13 13.04
N PHE A 688 -4.99 26.94 11.74
CA PHE A 688 -4.82 27.97 10.72
C PHE A 688 -6.09 28.24 9.92
N VAL A 689 -7.25 27.75 10.35
CA VAL A 689 -8.54 27.89 9.66
C VAL A 689 -8.92 29.34 9.33
N SER A 690 -8.48 30.30 10.15
CA SER A 690 -8.72 31.74 9.94
C SER A 690 -8.11 32.26 8.62
N GLY A 691 -7.08 31.57 8.11
CA GLY A 691 -6.40 31.92 6.86
C GLY A 691 -7.15 31.50 5.60
N LEU A 692 -8.22 30.72 5.68
CA LEU A 692 -9.02 30.34 4.51
C LEU A 692 -9.64 31.57 3.84
N LYS A 693 -9.36 31.72 2.52
CA LYS A 693 -9.92 32.80 1.69
C LYS A 693 -10.57 32.27 0.41
N GLY A 694 -10.27 31.06 0.00
CA GLY A 694 -10.81 30.41 -1.18
C GLY A 694 -11.90 29.40 -0.86
N ASP A 695 -12.34 28.67 -1.86
CA ASP A 695 -13.39 27.66 -1.77
C ASP A 695 -12.80 26.31 -1.35
N LEU A 696 -13.38 25.69 -0.33
CA LEU A 696 -12.92 24.43 0.26
C LEU A 696 -14.03 23.39 0.26
N LEU A 697 -13.74 22.21 -0.30
CA LEU A 697 -14.53 21.00 -0.13
C LEU A 697 -13.76 20.03 0.75
N VAL A 698 -14.38 19.55 1.83
CA VAL A 698 -13.88 18.48 2.69
C VAL A 698 -14.72 17.23 2.46
N VAL A 699 -14.07 16.10 2.23
CA VAL A 699 -14.75 14.80 2.02
C VAL A 699 -14.18 13.79 2.99
N HIS A 700 -15.06 12.99 3.66
CA HIS A 700 -14.58 11.96 4.59
C HIS A 700 -15.56 10.78 4.68
N GLY A 701 -15.03 9.59 4.94
CA GLY A 701 -15.81 8.41 5.30
C GLY A 701 -16.01 8.31 6.80
N SER A 702 -17.26 8.13 7.30
CA SER A 702 -17.47 8.04 8.75
C SER A 702 -17.03 6.70 9.37
N GLY A 703 -16.77 5.68 8.54
CA GLY A 703 -16.19 4.40 8.96
C GLY A 703 -14.67 4.33 8.81
N ASP A 704 -13.99 5.47 8.67
CA ASP A 704 -12.54 5.54 8.53
C ASP A 704 -11.84 5.15 9.84
N ASP A 705 -11.21 3.97 9.85
CA ASP A 705 -10.49 3.40 10.98
C ASP A 705 -9.04 3.88 11.06
N ASN A 706 -8.56 4.57 10.02
CA ASN A 706 -7.20 5.10 9.93
C ASN A 706 -7.18 6.60 10.33
N VAL A 707 -7.80 7.44 9.51
CA VAL A 707 -7.98 8.86 9.80
C VAL A 707 -9.40 9.07 10.32
N HIS A 708 -9.54 9.13 11.62
CA HIS A 708 -10.88 9.18 12.24
C HIS A 708 -11.68 10.41 11.83
N TYR A 709 -12.93 10.20 11.45
CA TYR A 709 -13.90 11.24 11.08
C TYR A 709 -14.04 12.35 12.16
N GLN A 710 -13.77 12.02 13.43
CA GLN A 710 -13.67 12.97 14.53
C GLN A 710 -12.80 14.20 14.20
N GLY A 711 -11.68 13.99 13.49
CA GLY A 711 -10.79 15.10 13.09
C GLY A 711 -11.46 16.07 12.13
N THR A 712 -12.31 15.56 11.25
CA THR A 712 -13.11 16.39 10.33
C THR A 712 -14.23 17.12 11.07
N GLU A 713 -14.92 16.49 12.03
CA GLU A 713 -15.93 17.20 12.86
C GLU A 713 -15.30 18.35 13.65
N GLN A 714 -14.13 18.13 14.24
CA GLN A 714 -13.37 19.18 14.92
C GLN A 714 -12.97 20.32 13.97
N LEU A 715 -12.53 19.98 12.74
CA LEU A 715 -12.21 20.96 11.70
C LEU A 715 -13.44 21.79 11.31
N VAL A 716 -14.57 21.12 11.08
CA VAL A 716 -15.86 21.77 10.78
C VAL A 716 -16.22 22.76 11.87
N ASN A 717 -16.14 22.34 13.13
CA ASN A 717 -16.43 23.21 14.28
C ASN A 717 -15.50 24.43 14.34
N ALA A 718 -14.22 24.26 14.05
CA ALA A 718 -13.25 25.35 14.00
C ALA A 718 -13.52 26.34 12.86
N LEU A 719 -13.88 25.83 11.66
CA LEU A 719 -14.23 26.66 10.51
C LEU A 719 -15.50 27.47 10.77
N VAL A 720 -16.53 26.84 11.39
CA VAL A 720 -17.78 27.54 11.83
C VAL A 720 -17.45 28.62 12.83
N ALA A 721 -16.68 28.34 13.88
CA ALA A 721 -16.27 29.32 14.90
C ALA A 721 -15.47 30.48 14.30
N ALA A 722 -14.69 30.24 13.23
CA ALA A 722 -13.96 31.26 12.51
C ALA A 722 -14.79 31.97 11.42
N ASN A 723 -16.09 31.66 11.30
CA ASN A 723 -17.00 32.16 10.27
C ASN A 723 -16.42 32.00 8.83
N LYS A 724 -15.87 30.81 8.54
CA LYS A 724 -15.32 30.50 7.23
C LYS A 724 -16.27 29.60 6.44
N PRO A 725 -16.72 30.02 5.23
CA PRO A 725 -17.57 29.18 4.40
C PRO A 725 -16.76 28.01 3.82
N PHE A 726 -17.39 26.85 3.75
CA PHE A 726 -16.86 25.62 3.14
C PHE A 726 -18.01 24.70 2.74
N GLN A 727 -17.70 23.65 1.97
CA GLN A 727 -18.61 22.53 1.69
C GLN A 727 -18.03 21.25 2.26
N MET A 728 -18.92 20.31 2.61
CA MET A 728 -18.55 19.03 3.15
C MET A 728 -19.42 17.91 2.59
N MET A 729 -18.81 16.72 2.40
CA MET A 729 -19.52 15.49 2.08
C MET A 729 -19.03 14.34 2.96
N GLU A 730 -19.93 13.80 3.75
CA GLU A 730 -19.73 12.55 4.49
C GLU A 730 -20.16 11.35 3.65
N TYR A 731 -19.34 10.29 3.68
CA TYR A 731 -19.70 8.97 3.14
C TYR A 731 -19.93 8.00 4.31
N PRO A 732 -21.20 7.74 4.68
CA PRO A 732 -21.53 6.90 5.84
C PRO A 732 -20.89 5.52 5.74
N ASN A 733 -20.24 5.06 6.81
CA ASN A 733 -19.56 3.76 6.99
C ASN A 733 -18.49 3.42 5.95
N ARG A 734 -18.09 4.35 5.07
CA ARG A 734 -16.96 4.11 4.15
C ARG A 734 -15.66 4.28 4.92
N THR A 735 -14.72 3.37 4.66
CA THR A 735 -13.38 3.41 5.26
C THR A 735 -12.50 4.45 4.58
N HIS A 736 -11.22 4.48 4.92
CA HIS A 736 -10.24 5.47 4.42
C HIS A 736 -10.16 5.55 2.88
N GLY A 737 -10.45 4.47 2.19
CA GLY A 737 -10.41 4.42 0.72
C GLY A 737 -11.67 4.94 0.03
N ILE A 738 -12.77 5.16 0.74
CA ILE A 738 -14.09 5.60 0.23
C ILE A 738 -14.46 4.88 -1.10
N PHE A 739 -14.43 3.55 -1.09
CA PHE A 739 -14.72 2.75 -2.28
C PHE A 739 -15.80 1.69 -2.06
N GLU A 740 -16.14 1.39 -0.81
CA GLU A 740 -17.10 0.35 -0.45
C GLU A 740 -18.53 0.72 -0.91
N GLY A 741 -19.27 -0.29 -1.32
CA GLY A 741 -20.64 -0.13 -1.80
C GLY A 741 -20.76 0.32 -3.27
N ALA A 742 -21.90 -0.01 -3.86
CA ALA A 742 -22.14 0.27 -5.26
C ALA A 742 -22.14 1.78 -5.57
N GLY A 743 -21.44 2.18 -6.61
CA GLY A 743 -21.43 3.55 -7.12
C GLY A 743 -20.64 4.57 -6.28
N THR A 744 -20.07 4.19 -5.12
CA THR A 744 -19.39 5.13 -4.23
C THR A 744 -18.26 5.90 -4.91
N ARG A 745 -17.36 5.22 -5.63
CA ARG A 745 -16.27 5.89 -6.35
C ARG A 745 -16.76 6.82 -7.45
N THR A 746 -17.73 6.39 -8.24
CA THR A 746 -18.32 7.21 -9.29
C THR A 746 -18.97 8.47 -8.70
N HIS A 747 -19.72 8.33 -7.62
CA HIS A 747 -20.34 9.47 -6.93
C HIS A 747 -19.28 10.43 -6.39
N LEU A 748 -18.23 9.90 -5.74
CA LEU A 748 -17.14 10.72 -5.19
C LEU A 748 -16.47 11.56 -6.28
N TYR A 749 -16.02 10.93 -7.37
CA TYR A 749 -15.29 11.64 -8.41
C TYR A 749 -16.18 12.57 -9.23
N ASN A 750 -17.49 12.29 -9.34
CA ASN A 750 -18.47 13.23 -9.88
C ASN A 750 -18.62 14.45 -8.97
N LEU A 751 -18.68 14.27 -7.66
CA LEU A 751 -18.71 15.37 -6.69
C LEU A 751 -17.45 16.24 -6.80
N LEU A 752 -16.26 15.65 -6.78
CA LEU A 752 -14.98 16.36 -6.89
C LEU A 752 -14.90 17.14 -8.21
N THR A 753 -15.27 16.49 -9.32
CA THR A 753 -15.24 17.12 -10.66
C THR A 753 -16.24 18.28 -10.77
N ARG A 754 -17.46 18.11 -10.25
CA ARG A 754 -18.49 19.15 -10.24
C ARG A 754 -18.04 20.36 -9.41
N TYR A 755 -17.57 20.12 -8.18
CA TYR A 755 -17.10 21.18 -7.30
C TYR A 755 -15.93 21.97 -7.92
N LEU A 756 -14.95 21.26 -8.50
CA LEU A 756 -13.84 21.89 -9.19
C LEU A 756 -14.32 22.80 -10.32
N ARG A 757 -15.25 22.35 -11.15
CA ARG A 757 -15.79 23.13 -12.27
C ARG A 757 -16.58 24.37 -11.84
N GLU A 758 -17.34 24.25 -10.76
CA GLU A 758 -18.16 25.34 -10.20
C GLU A 758 -17.28 26.44 -9.61
N HIS A 759 -16.18 26.09 -8.94
CA HIS A 759 -15.33 27.05 -8.20
C HIS A 759 -14.02 27.43 -8.91
N LEU A 760 -13.53 26.59 -9.85
CA LEU A 760 -12.36 26.86 -10.68
C LEU A 760 -12.73 26.65 -12.16
N PRO A 761 -13.37 27.64 -12.82
CA PRO A 761 -13.87 27.45 -14.18
C PRO A 761 -12.81 26.95 -15.16
N ALA A 762 -13.17 25.90 -15.90
CA ALA A 762 -12.30 25.23 -16.88
C ALA A 762 -12.05 26.09 -18.13
N GLY A 763 -11.07 25.66 -18.90
CA GLY A 763 -10.76 26.22 -20.21
C GLY A 763 -9.89 27.48 -20.19
N PRO A 764 -9.32 27.80 -21.36
CA PRO A 764 -8.44 28.93 -21.48
C PRO A 764 -9.20 30.26 -21.50
N ARG A 765 -8.51 31.34 -21.04
CA ARG A 765 -8.90 32.74 -21.25
C ARG A 765 -7.90 33.42 -22.19
N ALA A 766 -8.35 34.46 -22.89
CA ALA A 766 -7.43 35.30 -23.62
C ALA A 766 -6.37 35.89 -22.67
N ALA A 767 -5.11 35.96 -23.09
CA ALA A 767 -4.13 36.73 -22.36
C ALA A 767 -4.60 38.18 -22.38
N GLY A 768 -4.93 38.75 -21.22
CA GLY A 768 -5.20 40.20 -21.16
C GLY A 768 -3.99 41.00 -21.62
N PRO A 769 -4.16 42.29 -22.03
CA PRO A 769 -3.04 43.11 -22.38
C PRO A 769 -2.04 43.14 -21.22
N VAL A 770 -0.76 42.91 -21.54
CA VAL A 770 0.34 43.01 -20.56
C VAL A 770 0.30 44.44 -20.02
N PRO A 771 0.17 44.69 -18.70
CA PRO A 771 0.39 46.02 -18.18
C PRO A 771 1.81 46.46 -18.52
N HIS A 772 1.95 47.57 -19.22
CA HIS A 772 3.25 48.18 -19.57
C HIS A 772 3.94 48.70 -18.30
#